data_437fec4b0d5098d22be5a85a7a1cb335
#
_entry.id   437fec4b0d5098d22be5a85a7a1cb335
#
_cell.length_a   1.000
_cell.length_b   1.000
_cell.length_c   1.000
_cell.angle_alpha   90.00
_cell.angle_beta   90.00
_cell.angle_gamma   90.00
#
_symmetry.space_group_name_H-M   'P 1'
#
loop_
_entity.id
_entity.type
_entity.pdbx_description
1 polymer ?
#
loop_
_entity_poly.entity_id
_entity_poly.type
_entity_poly.pdbx_seq_one_letter_code
_entity_poly.pdbx_strand_id
1 'polypeptide(L)'
;MRRTRFGTALLVLGSLVLATSAAAQQGGSAIRGRITDQQQGILPGVSIVVTHVENGTTRETVTGTDGTYLIPGLVPGPYRITAQLSGFSRLTQDNLTLRIGSTLQVDLVLRVGAIEENVTVTAESPQVDLTSAQVGGNVTTGEIENLPSGSRNFTGLVALLPGVVYNQAADSSSDSVTINGQHGSGVVYLMDGGSNNDDLRGGSSGAQARPPLEAIQEFQVVTNQFDAEYGAATAGVVNALTKQGTNRWHGSAIGYYTDAKMTAKDFFVEQQSLEKPDTAKSQWGGTIGGPIVRDRMHFFASFERQDKNEGRSIVYPTRPDKSFTVAQETNSFNYLGRVDHQLNTSNNYSIRFLWDHQPNYNQVLTGGGGVGLGGTKDTLSIEKDNDWALVGTLNRIIGGKKLNILRLSAVHEKPKRGQPLYQETGDWTQAPPTLQFQNFIDQADDNYADYRDMNVYAADETFSWYLEGAGGSHDLKFGSQYQLGEHYREDQRVTNGRFIFPSDRPFNAADPSTYPERLNIRVPQMVKLLSRTHSLGLYVQDKWQLRQHLTLSLGLRYDLHNSPVNENFNPFFASPDDHPIDKNNFQPRVGFAYSPGAGSVLRGGYGIFYEKQWIDRFENYMLNPVFTNSFIAQYPVSQVDPGPSAGRMPTDPLLVNGPTLNRTLVNQLVPPGTLARNTSAVWLDTPNRILPYQHQGSIGYEKQLGRQLAFAADYVHMENRALPLRYNLDPGIKQTTGRTAPITRVDLQGIARQLNLSPFSSDVWIVEYIGHTTYDGLNLQFEKRYSDNWGARFSYGLGHGHGNTNGTPTATNDFQVLGDRNLELNEGPTNLDRRHTATISGRFELPWLPGLTGGAVARMMTGQAFTIHNSNIDANRNGVLVDPLPAGSYSGVGQNAITVDNKGGRNGAYGPGSLQIDIRAGYRVRPHEGRTVDLFFEAFNITNEPNFANPTGDLRSANFLLVNTLAGGGFPRQFQIGARLGF
;
A
#
# COMPACT_ATOMS: atom_id res chain seq x y z
N MET A 1 35.07 3.83 -0.96
CA MET A 1 34.22 2.89 -0.20
C MET A 1 33.06 2.22 -1.01
N ARG A 2 32.71 2.70 -2.23
CA ARG A 2 31.57 2.13 -3.02
C ARG A 2 31.81 0.78 -3.70
N ARG A 3 33.05 0.35 -3.94
CA ARG A 3 33.35 -0.94 -4.63
C ARG A 3 33.40 -2.19 -3.72
N THR A 4 33.54 -2.01 -2.41
CA THR A 4 33.59 -3.12 -1.44
C THR A 4 32.21 -3.67 -1.03
N ARG A 5 31.13 -2.86 -1.15
CA ARG A 5 29.79 -3.29 -0.69
C ARG A 5 29.10 -4.31 -1.62
N PHE A 6 29.34 -4.23 -2.93
CA PHE A 6 28.81 -5.22 -3.88
C PHE A 6 29.51 -6.58 -3.71
N GLY A 7 30.79 -6.57 -3.40
CA GLY A 7 31.55 -7.79 -3.10
C GLY A 7 31.15 -8.46 -1.79
N THR A 8 30.77 -7.68 -0.77
CA THR A 8 30.33 -8.22 0.53
C THR A 8 28.93 -8.80 0.46
N ALA A 9 28.01 -8.18 -0.28
CA ALA A 9 26.68 -8.74 -0.54
C ALA A 9 26.75 -10.05 -1.32
N LEU A 10 27.62 -10.14 -2.34
CA LEU A 10 27.84 -11.39 -3.08
C LEU A 10 28.54 -12.45 -2.24
N LEU A 11 29.45 -12.08 -1.33
CA LEU A 11 30.10 -13.00 -0.41
C LEU A 11 29.17 -13.49 0.71
N VAL A 12 28.29 -12.65 1.21
CA VAL A 12 27.24 -13.04 2.18
C VAL A 12 26.20 -13.92 1.50
N LEU A 13 25.79 -13.62 0.27
CA LEU A 13 24.95 -14.54 -0.55
C LEU A 13 25.69 -15.86 -0.84
N GLY A 14 26.98 -15.80 -1.16
CA GLY A 14 27.77 -16.99 -1.44
C GLY A 14 28.04 -17.86 -0.20
N SER A 15 28.21 -17.28 0.97
CA SER A 15 28.41 -18.02 2.22
C SER A 15 27.13 -18.61 2.80
N LEU A 16 25.96 -18.01 2.54
CA LEU A 16 24.65 -18.58 2.86
C LEU A 16 24.29 -19.78 1.97
N VAL A 17 24.81 -19.85 0.75
CA VAL A 17 24.61 -21.00 -0.15
C VAL A 17 25.39 -22.26 0.30
N LEU A 18 26.41 -22.11 1.15
CA LEU A 18 27.22 -23.23 1.68
C LEU A 18 26.74 -23.74 3.05
N ALA A 19 25.79 -23.08 3.70
CA ALA A 19 25.20 -23.52 4.96
C ALA A 19 23.92 -24.33 4.70
N THR A 20 24.05 -25.65 4.69
CA THR A 20 22.99 -26.67 4.89
C THR A 20 21.54 -26.27 4.59
N SER A 21 21.01 -26.84 3.50
CA SER A 21 19.60 -27.18 3.19
C SER A 21 18.51 -26.55 4.08
N ALA A 22 18.32 -25.27 4.01
CA ALA A 22 17.16 -24.53 4.47
C ALA A 22 16.58 -23.73 3.29
N ALA A 23 15.31 -23.64 3.15
CA ALA A 23 14.59 -23.40 1.91
C ALA A 23 13.41 -22.41 2.03
N ALA A 24 12.77 -21.97 1.01
CA ALA A 24 11.91 -20.80 0.97
C ALA A 24 10.57 -20.87 0.24
N GLN A 25 9.80 -19.82 0.13
CA GLN A 25 8.37 -19.79 -0.11
C GLN A 25 7.91 -19.17 -1.44
N GLN A 26 6.85 -19.72 -2.03
CA GLN A 26 5.89 -19.07 -2.92
C GLN A 26 4.49 -19.59 -2.58
N GLY A 27 3.47 -18.73 -2.49
CA GLY A 27 2.08 -19.15 -2.41
C GLY A 27 1.80 -20.17 -3.52
N GLY A 28 1.95 -21.45 -3.20
CA GLY A 28 2.02 -22.51 -4.18
C GLY A 28 0.66 -22.88 -4.70
N SER A 29 0.43 -22.66 -6.00
CA SER A 29 -0.72 -23.28 -6.67
C SER A 29 -0.48 -24.79 -6.82
N ALA A 30 -1.56 -25.57 -6.74
CA ALA A 30 -1.48 -27.02 -6.77
C ALA A 30 -2.64 -27.60 -7.60
N ILE A 31 -2.45 -28.80 -8.12
CA ILE A 31 -3.54 -29.62 -8.64
C ILE A 31 -3.66 -30.84 -7.74
N ARG A 32 -4.87 -31.12 -7.28
CA ARG A 32 -5.20 -32.29 -6.46
C ARG A 32 -6.43 -33.00 -7.00
N GLY A 33 -6.65 -34.21 -6.57
CA GLY A 33 -7.88 -34.94 -6.93
C GLY A 33 -7.85 -36.38 -6.49
N ARG A 34 -8.88 -37.09 -6.88
CA ARG A 34 -9.03 -38.53 -6.66
C ARG A 34 -9.25 -39.24 -8.00
N ILE A 35 -8.71 -40.43 -8.12
CA ILE A 35 -8.96 -41.27 -9.28
C ILE A 35 -9.74 -42.52 -8.90
N THR A 36 -10.83 -42.76 -9.62
CA THR A 36 -11.73 -43.92 -9.43
C THR A 36 -11.97 -44.61 -10.76
N ASP A 37 -12.49 -45.85 -10.70
CA ASP A 37 -13.05 -46.51 -11.84
C ASP A 37 -14.56 -46.13 -12.09
N GLN A 38 -15.20 -46.67 -13.08
CA GLN A 38 -16.61 -46.43 -13.43
C GLN A 38 -17.61 -46.91 -12.36
N GLN A 39 -17.18 -47.81 -11.47
CA GLN A 39 -17.96 -48.31 -10.32
C GLN A 39 -17.64 -47.56 -9.04
N GLN A 40 -16.91 -46.41 -9.12
CA GLN A 40 -16.46 -45.60 -7.98
C GLN A 40 -15.42 -46.34 -7.10
N GLY A 41 -14.82 -47.42 -7.61
CA GLY A 41 -13.68 -48.09 -6.94
C GLY A 41 -12.46 -47.21 -6.99
N ILE A 42 -11.75 -47.09 -5.83
CA ILE A 42 -10.55 -46.30 -5.70
C ILE A 42 -9.41 -46.95 -6.49
N LEU A 43 -8.65 -46.14 -7.25
CA LEU A 43 -7.52 -46.62 -8.05
C LEU A 43 -6.18 -46.11 -7.49
N PRO A 44 -5.47 -46.90 -6.66
CA PRO A 44 -4.10 -46.60 -6.24
C PRO A 44 -3.10 -46.90 -7.34
N GLY A 45 -1.94 -46.22 -7.33
CA GLY A 45 -0.82 -46.50 -8.25
C GLY A 45 -1.01 -45.94 -9.67
N VAL A 46 -1.99 -45.10 -9.90
CA VAL A 46 -2.18 -44.42 -11.19
C VAL A 46 -1.06 -43.39 -11.39
N SER A 47 -0.33 -43.48 -12.51
CA SER A 47 0.62 -42.45 -12.90
C SER A 47 -0.11 -41.23 -13.46
N ILE A 48 0.24 -40.05 -12.94
CA ILE A 48 -0.35 -38.77 -13.32
C ILE A 48 0.77 -37.86 -13.81
N VAL A 49 0.60 -37.31 -15.00
CA VAL A 49 1.49 -36.31 -15.58
C VAL A 49 0.69 -35.04 -15.83
N VAL A 50 1.11 -33.91 -15.26
CA VAL A 50 0.60 -32.60 -15.62
C VAL A 50 1.60 -31.87 -16.48
N THR A 51 1.12 -31.24 -17.56
CA THR A 51 1.93 -30.49 -18.51
C THR A 51 1.40 -29.07 -18.61
N HIS A 52 2.24 -28.08 -18.37
CA HIS A 52 1.91 -26.69 -18.66
C HIS A 52 1.90 -26.49 -20.18
N VAL A 53 0.76 -26.09 -20.73
CA VAL A 53 0.52 -26.11 -22.16
C VAL A 53 1.42 -25.15 -22.94
N GLU A 54 1.76 -23.98 -22.36
CA GLU A 54 2.47 -22.93 -23.07
C GLU A 54 3.99 -23.11 -23.06
N ASN A 55 4.57 -23.64 -21.97
CA ASN A 55 6.03 -23.78 -21.82
C ASN A 55 6.53 -25.23 -21.85
N GLY A 56 5.62 -26.22 -21.92
CA GLY A 56 5.96 -27.63 -22.02
C GLY A 56 6.48 -28.27 -20.72
N THR A 57 6.59 -27.54 -19.63
CA THR A 57 7.09 -28.08 -18.37
C THR A 57 6.15 -29.14 -17.81
N THR A 58 6.72 -30.25 -17.34
CA THR A 58 5.96 -31.41 -16.83
C THR A 58 6.22 -31.64 -15.34
N ARG A 59 5.23 -32.21 -14.67
CA ARG A 59 5.31 -32.74 -13.31
C ARG A 59 4.60 -34.08 -13.24
N GLU A 60 5.13 -34.98 -12.42
CA GLU A 60 4.62 -36.34 -12.29
C GLU A 60 4.36 -36.68 -10.83
N THR A 61 3.32 -37.45 -10.59
CA THR A 61 3.00 -38.07 -9.30
C THR A 61 2.28 -39.39 -9.49
N VAL A 62 2.02 -40.11 -8.38
CA VAL A 62 1.28 -41.37 -8.39
C VAL A 62 0.20 -41.31 -7.31
N THR A 63 -1.00 -41.84 -7.59
CA THR A 63 -2.08 -41.89 -6.60
C THR A 63 -1.71 -42.75 -5.40
N GLY A 64 -2.09 -42.28 -4.21
CA GLY A 64 -1.93 -42.99 -2.97
C GLY A 64 -2.89 -44.17 -2.79
N THR A 65 -2.83 -44.83 -1.63
CA THR A 65 -3.66 -45.99 -1.29
C THR A 65 -5.16 -45.69 -1.27
N ASP A 66 -5.54 -44.44 -1.08
CA ASP A 66 -6.92 -43.91 -1.11
C ASP A 66 -7.31 -43.31 -2.46
N GLY A 67 -6.48 -43.50 -3.51
CA GLY A 67 -6.68 -42.96 -4.86
C GLY A 67 -6.51 -41.45 -4.98
N THR A 68 -6.08 -40.76 -3.94
CA THR A 68 -5.86 -39.30 -3.99
C THR A 68 -4.46 -38.97 -4.53
N TYR A 69 -4.32 -37.78 -5.07
CA TYR A 69 -3.03 -37.23 -5.52
C TYR A 69 -2.96 -35.72 -5.24
N LEU A 70 -1.74 -35.20 -5.09
CA LEU A 70 -1.43 -33.79 -5.01
C LEU A 70 -0.16 -33.51 -5.84
N ILE A 71 -0.19 -32.44 -6.63
CA ILE A 71 0.95 -31.91 -7.38
C ILE A 71 1.14 -30.45 -6.96
N PRO A 72 1.99 -30.18 -5.98
CA PRO A 72 2.23 -28.85 -5.46
C PRO A 72 3.27 -28.07 -6.30
N GLY A 73 3.37 -26.76 -6.05
CA GLY A 73 4.42 -25.90 -6.63
C GLY A 73 4.30 -25.71 -8.13
N LEU A 74 3.09 -25.74 -8.64
CA LEU A 74 2.80 -25.45 -10.03
C LEU A 74 2.74 -23.94 -10.26
N VAL A 75 3.23 -23.48 -11.40
CA VAL A 75 3.10 -22.11 -11.84
C VAL A 75 1.68 -21.89 -12.38
N PRO A 76 0.98 -20.80 -12.05
CA PRO A 76 -0.31 -20.51 -12.64
C PRO A 76 -0.27 -20.46 -14.17
N GLY A 77 -1.35 -20.96 -14.79
CA GLY A 77 -1.47 -21.04 -16.25
C GLY A 77 -2.33 -22.20 -16.73
N PRO A 78 -2.36 -22.45 -18.04
CA PRO A 78 -3.11 -23.56 -18.64
C PRO A 78 -2.38 -24.90 -18.56
N TYR A 79 -3.09 -25.91 -18.10
CA TYR A 79 -2.56 -27.26 -17.89
C TYR A 79 -3.35 -28.31 -18.64
N ARG A 80 -2.65 -29.39 -18.99
CA ARG A 80 -3.17 -30.69 -19.38
C ARG A 80 -2.78 -31.70 -18.33
N ILE A 81 -3.72 -32.56 -17.92
CA ILE A 81 -3.46 -33.72 -17.05
C ILE A 81 -3.66 -35.02 -17.81
N THR A 82 -2.75 -35.95 -17.65
CA THR A 82 -2.83 -37.30 -18.22
C THR A 82 -2.69 -38.32 -17.09
N ALA A 83 -3.65 -39.25 -17.02
CA ALA A 83 -3.65 -40.36 -16.05
C ALA A 83 -3.58 -41.71 -16.78
N GLN A 84 -2.73 -42.60 -16.23
CA GLN A 84 -2.46 -43.89 -16.83
C GLN A 84 -2.30 -45.01 -15.78
N LEU A 85 -2.95 -46.12 -15.98
CA LEU A 85 -2.80 -47.35 -15.18
C LEU A 85 -2.92 -48.56 -16.08
N SER A 86 -2.13 -49.59 -15.80
CA SER A 86 -2.20 -50.85 -16.57
C SER A 86 -3.62 -51.49 -16.45
N GLY A 87 -4.22 -51.89 -17.57
CA GLY A 87 -5.59 -52.40 -17.64
C GLY A 87 -6.70 -51.34 -17.77
N PHE A 88 -6.33 -50.03 -17.82
CA PHE A 88 -7.26 -48.93 -18.03
C PHE A 88 -6.86 -48.12 -19.29
N SER A 89 -7.86 -47.53 -19.95
CA SER A 89 -7.63 -46.59 -21.03
C SER A 89 -6.97 -45.32 -20.52
N ARG A 90 -6.02 -44.79 -21.31
CA ARG A 90 -5.36 -43.52 -20.99
C ARG A 90 -6.38 -42.37 -20.99
N LEU A 91 -6.44 -41.61 -19.90
CA LEU A 91 -7.30 -40.43 -19.79
C LEU A 91 -6.49 -39.16 -19.92
N THR A 92 -6.89 -38.26 -20.79
CA THR A 92 -6.31 -36.92 -20.91
C THR A 92 -7.41 -35.89 -20.68
N GLN A 93 -7.20 -34.92 -19.80
CA GLN A 93 -8.09 -33.79 -19.60
C GLN A 93 -7.36 -32.48 -19.93
N ASP A 94 -7.94 -31.73 -20.86
CA ASP A 94 -7.44 -30.45 -21.35
C ASP A 94 -8.21 -29.27 -20.72
N ASN A 95 -7.75 -28.04 -20.99
CA ASN A 95 -8.36 -26.77 -20.60
C ASN A 95 -8.46 -26.56 -19.07
N LEU A 96 -7.51 -27.07 -18.32
CA LEU A 96 -7.39 -26.80 -16.90
C LEU A 96 -6.67 -25.48 -16.71
N THR A 97 -7.28 -24.51 -16.07
CA THR A 97 -6.64 -23.22 -15.73
C THR A 97 -6.36 -23.17 -14.25
N LEU A 98 -5.08 -23.14 -13.90
CA LEU A 98 -4.61 -22.99 -12.53
C LEU A 98 -4.33 -21.51 -12.25
N ARG A 99 -4.96 -20.95 -11.22
CA ARG A 99 -4.78 -19.56 -10.80
C ARG A 99 -3.78 -19.44 -9.66
N ILE A 100 -3.21 -18.26 -9.50
CA ILE A 100 -2.29 -17.96 -8.39
C ILE A 100 -2.97 -18.22 -7.03
N GLY A 101 -2.24 -18.86 -6.12
CA GLY A 101 -2.69 -19.16 -4.75
C GLY A 101 -3.83 -20.19 -4.64
N SER A 102 -4.27 -20.82 -5.75
CA SER A 102 -5.41 -21.76 -5.74
C SER A 102 -4.96 -23.22 -5.79
N THR A 103 -5.79 -24.08 -5.20
CA THR A 103 -5.69 -25.53 -5.36
C THR A 103 -6.83 -26.01 -6.25
N LEU A 104 -6.49 -26.45 -7.47
CA LEU A 104 -7.47 -26.93 -8.43
C LEU A 104 -7.82 -28.40 -8.13
N GLN A 105 -9.10 -28.66 -7.83
CA GLN A 105 -9.61 -30.00 -7.64
C GLN A 105 -9.94 -30.64 -9.00
N VAL A 106 -9.30 -31.76 -9.34
CA VAL A 106 -9.52 -32.51 -10.60
C VAL A 106 -9.69 -33.99 -10.27
N ASP A 107 -10.95 -34.43 -10.17
CA ASP A 107 -11.28 -35.83 -9.96
C ASP A 107 -11.45 -36.53 -11.31
N LEU A 108 -10.82 -37.70 -11.48
CA LEU A 108 -10.76 -38.43 -12.75
C LEU A 108 -11.40 -39.82 -12.60
N VAL A 109 -12.13 -40.25 -13.64
CA VAL A 109 -12.72 -41.59 -13.69
C VAL A 109 -12.09 -42.37 -14.87
N LEU A 110 -11.29 -43.39 -14.55
CA LEU A 110 -10.68 -44.24 -15.58
C LEU A 110 -11.64 -45.36 -16.03
N ARG A 111 -11.57 -45.68 -17.29
CA ARG A 111 -12.35 -46.78 -17.89
C ARG A 111 -11.47 -47.99 -18.10
N VAL A 112 -11.99 -49.19 -17.85
CA VAL A 112 -11.28 -50.41 -18.18
C VAL A 112 -11.18 -50.51 -19.71
N GLY A 113 -9.97 -50.73 -20.21
CA GLY A 113 -9.70 -50.77 -21.66
C GLY A 113 -8.19 -50.91 -21.93
N ALA A 114 -7.80 -51.01 -23.22
CA ALA A 114 -6.40 -51.02 -23.59
C ALA A 114 -5.74 -49.66 -23.41
N ILE A 115 -4.47 -49.64 -23.07
CA ILE A 115 -3.67 -48.41 -22.89
C ILE A 115 -3.63 -47.54 -24.16
N GLU A 116 -3.79 -48.14 -25.31
CA GLU A 116 -3.81 -47.45 -26.61
C GLU A 116 -5.09 -46.66 -26.88
N GLU A 117 -6.18 -46.91 -26.11
CA GLU A 117 -7.40 -46.12 -26.19
C GLU A 117 -7.22 -44.81 -25.40
N ASN A 118 -7.29 -43.73 -26.12
CA ASN A 118 -7.17 -42.36 -25.52
C ASN A 118 -8.57 -41.73 -25.35
N VAL A 119 -8.93 -41.41 -24.12
CA VAL A 119 -10.15 -40.68 -23.80
C VAL A 119 -9.80 -39.24 -23.47
N THR A 120 -10.19 -38.30 -24.33
CA THR A 120 -10.01 -36.86 -24.06
C THR A 120 -11.27 -36.28 -23.48
N VAL A 121 -11.18 -35.66 -22.31
CA VAL A 121 -12.25 -34.91 -21.66
C VAL A 121 -11.94 -33.44 -21.69
N THR A 122 -12.86 -32.63 -22.16
CA THR A 122 -12.76 -31.19 -22.11
C THR A 122 -13.70 -30.69 -21.01
N ALA A 123 -13.16 -30.29 -19.88
CA ALA A 123 -13.92 -29.75 -18.76
C ALA A 123 -13.38 -28.40 -18.36
N GLU A 124 -14.24 -27.45 -18.05
CA GLU A 124 -13.87 -26.18 -17.49
C GLU A 124 -13.50 -26.34 -16.01
N SER A 125 -12.47 -25.61 -15.57
CA SER A 125 -12.08 -25.57 -14.16
C SER A 125 -13.19 -25.01 -13.28
N PRO A 126 -13.42 -25.55 -12.06
CA PRO A 126 -14.34 -24.95 -11.08
C PRO A 126 -13.99 -23.49 -10.80
N GLN A 127 -15.02 -22.65 -10.53
CA GLN A 127 -14.81 -21.26 -10.14
C GLN A 127 -14.53 -21.09 -8.65
N VAL A 128 -15.09 -21.99 -7.85
CA VAL A 128 -15.07 -21.95 -6.38
C VAL A 128 -13.99 -22.89 -5.85
N ASP A 129 -13.15 -22.39 -4.97
CA ASP A 129 -12.22 -23.24 -4.22
C ASP A 129 -12.95 -23.85 -3.02
N LEU A 130 -13.16 -25.15 -3.07
CA LEU A 130 -13.92 -25.91 -2.06
C LEU A 130 -13.07 -26.25 -0.82
N THR A 131 -11.79 -25.93 -0.80
CA THR A 131 -10.82 -26.38 0.22
C THR A 131 -10.16 -25.26 0.98
N SER A 132 -10.33 -23.99 0.56
CA SER A 132 -9.72 -22.82 1.17
C SER A 132 -10.66 -22.12 2.14
N ALA A 133 -10.14 -21.77 3.32
CA ALA A 133 -10.80 -20.89 4.27
C ALA A 133 -10.55 -19.38 3.98
N GLN A 134 -9.66 -19.05 3.05
CA GLN A 134 -9.29 -17.68 2.72
C GLN A 134 -10.47 -16.92 2.09
N VAL A 135 -10.57 -15.64 2.43
CA VAL A 135 -11.50 -14.70 1.80
C VAL A 135 -10.72 -13.80 0.87
N GLY A 136 -11.18 -13.64 -0.36
CA GLY A 136 -10.50 -12.83 -1.36
C GLY A 136 -10.89 -13.20 -2.78
N GLY A 137 -10.04 -12.86 -3.74
CA GLY A 137 -10.28 -13.17 -5.14
C GLY A 137 -9.07 -12.90 -6.03
N ASN A 138 -9.21 -13.24 -7.30
CA ASN A 138 -8.18 -13.04 -8.31
C ASN A 138 -8.63 -12.02 -9.35
N VAL A 139 -7.70 -11.22 -9.85
CA VAL A 139 -7.88 -10.38 -11.03
C VAL A 139 -7.09 -11.02 -12.17
N THR A 140 -7.80 -11.39 -13.22
CA THR A 140 -7.30 -12.20 -14.32
C THR A 140 -6.61 -11.36 -15.39
N THR A 141 -5.74 -11.97 -16.20
CA THR A 141 -5.12 -11.36 -17.40
C THR A 141 -6.17 -10.65 -18.27
N GLY A 142 -7.30 -11.31 -18.49
CA GLY A 142 -8.35 -10.73 -19.32
C GLY A 142 -9.04 -9.50 -18.72
N GLU A 143 -9.13 -9.37 -17.40
CA GLU A 143 -9.60 -8.15 -16.73
C GLU A 143 -8.53 -7.07 -16.82
N ILE A 144 -7.26 -7.40 -16.56
CA ILE A 144 -6.12 -6.48 -16.65
C ILE A 144 -6.01 -5.85 -18.05
N GLU A 145 -6.19 -6.63 -19.10
CA GLU A 145 -6.02 -6.21 -20.49
C GLU A 145 -7.22 -5.47 -21.09
N ASN A 146 -8.44 -5.72 -20.60
CA ASN A 146 -9.65 -5.24 -21.28
C ASN A 146 -10.53 -4.28 -20.46
N LEU A 147 -10.30 -4.15 -19.14
CA LEU A 147 -11.00 -3.13 -18.35
C LEU A 147 -10.28 -1.78 -18.44
N PRO A 148 -11.01 -0.66 -18.42
CA PRO A 148 -10.40 0.67 -18.39
C PRO A 148 -9.61 0.87 -17.07
N SER A 149 -8.39 1.41 -17.16
CA SER A 149 -7.53 1.70 -16.02
C SER A 149 -6.82 3.03 -16.21
N GLY A 150 -7.31 4.09 -15.57
CA GLY A 150 -6.77 5.44 -15.71
C GLY A 150 -5.36 5.58 -15.13
N SER A 151 -5.08 4.94 -14.00
CA SER A 151 -3.76 4.94 -13.36
C SER A 151 -2.73 4.07 -14.11
N ARG A 152 -3.21 3.03 -14.81
CA ARG A 152 -2.40 1.96 -15.38
C ARG A 152 -1.43 1.31 -14.39
N ASN A 153 -1.74 1.43 -13.11
CA ASN A 153 -1.11 0.69 -12.04
C ASN A 153 -2.02 -0.51 -11.67
N PHE A 154 -1.44 -1.70 -11.51
CA PHE A 154 -2.23 -2.90 -11.17
C PHE A 154 -2.95 -2.75 -9.82
N THR A 155 -2.43 -1.94 -8.89
CA THR A 155 -3.05 -1.66 -7.60
C THR A 155 -4.43 -0.99 -7.75
N GLY A 156 -4.67 -0.22 -8.81
CA GLY A 156 -5.98 0.36 -9.11
C GLY A 156 -7.07 -0.68 -9.43
N LEU A 157 -6.66 -1.86 -9.92
CA LEU A 157 -7.56 -2.97 -10.22
C LEU A 157 -7.89 -3.84 -8.99
N VAL A 158 -7.16 -3.68 -7.88
CA VAL A 158 -7.46 -4.37 -6.61
C VAL A 158 -8.86 -4.01 -6.11
N ALA A 159 -9.31 -2.77 -6.37
CA ALA A 159 -10.65 -2.28 -6.03
C ALA A 159 -11.81 -2.92 -6.83
N LEU A 160 -11.54 -3.89 -7.68
CA LEU A 160 -12.58 -4.74 -8.28
C LEU A 160 -13.17 -5.74 -7.27
N LEU A 161 -12.49 -5.97 -6.14
CA LEU A 161 -12.90 -6.90 -5.11
C LEU A 161 -13.71 -6.22 -4.00
N PRO A 162 -14.64 -6.93 -3.33
CA PRO A 162 -15.45 -6.34 -2.29
C PRO A 162 -14.62 -5.95 -1.06
N GLY A 163 -15.02 -4.89 -0.36
CA GLY A 163 -14.32 -4.37 0.81
C GLY A 163 -12.99 -3.68 0.51
N VAL A 164 -12.62 -3.53 -0.75
CA VAL A 164 -11.36 -2.89 -1.18
C VAL A 164 -11.62 -1.51 -1.75
N VAL A 165 -10.87 -0.50 -1.28
CA VAL A 165 -10.91 0.87 -1.78
C VAL A 165 -9.50 1.27 -2.23
N TYR A 166 -9.40 1.77 -3.45
CA TYR A 166 -8.18 2.37 -3.99
C TYR A 166 -8.27 3.89 -3.92
N ASN A 167 -7.34 4.49 -3.22
CA ASN A 167 -7.21 5.94 -3.12
C ASN A 167 -6.02 6.35 -3.97
N GLN A 168 -6.30 6.88 -5.15
CA GLN A 168 -5.28 7.43 -6.02
C GLN A 168 -4.82 8.78 -5.46
N ALA A 169 -3.53 8.91 -5.18
CA ALA A 169 -2.97 10.18 -4.75
C ALA A 169 -2.64 11.10 -5.92
N ALA A 170 -2.31 12.34 -5.59
CA ALA A 170 -1.84 13.31 -6.59
C ALA A 170 -0.52 12.90 -7.23
N ASP A 171 0.37 12.34 -6.43
CA ASP A 171 1.57 11.64 -6.89
C ASP A 171 1.34 10.13 -6.78
N SER A 172 1.87 9.38 -7.73
CA SER A 172 1.69 7.92 -7.74
C SER A 172 2.48 7.22 -6.63
N SER A 173 3.37 7.91 -5.93
CA SER A 173 4.13 7.39 -4.79
C SER A 173 3.28 7.29 -3.52
N SER A 174 2.15 7.99 -3.49
CA SER A 174 1.24 8.03 -2.34
C SER A 174 -0.09 7.28 -2.57
N ASP A 175 -0.22 6.56 -3.68
CA ASP A 175 -1.38 5.70 -3.93
C ASP A 175 -1.52 4.66 -2.81
N SER A 176 -2.73 4.48 -2.31
CA SER A 176 -2.98 3.55 -1.22
C SER A 176 -4.18 2.66 -1.46
N VAL A 177 -4.09 1.41 -0.99
CA VAL A 177 -5.19 0.46 -0.96
C VAL A 177 -5.61 0.27 0.49
N THR A 178 -6.89 0.42 0.77
CA THR A 178 -7.48 0.06 2.06
C THR A 178 -8.38 -1.16 1.87
N ILE A 179 -8.29 -2.11 2.80
CA ILE A 179 -9.05 -3.37 2.75
C ILE A 179 -9.86 -3.50 4.02
N ASN A 180 -11.18 -3.69 3.91
CA ASN A 180 -12.07 -3.86 5.05
C ASN A 180 -11.86 -2.75 6.11
N GLY A 181 -11.81 -1.49 5.66
CA GLY A 181 -11.61 -0.34 6.54
C GLY A 181 -10.26 -0.30 7.27
N GLN A 182 -9.31 -1.16 6.91
CA GLN A 182 -7.97 -1.19 7.49
C GLN A 182 -7.01 -0.30 6.69
N HIS A 183 -6.02 0.27 7.38
CA HIS A 183 -5.02 1.13 6.76
C HIS A 183 -4.11 0.34 5.82
N GLY A 184 -3.69 0.99 4.73
CA GLY A 184 -2.85 0.38 3.69
C GLY A 184 -1.49 -0.13 4.18
N SER A 185 -0.96 0.36 5.30
CA SER A 185 0.28 -0.16 5.89
C SER A 185 0.19 -1.62 6.34
N GLY A 186 -1.02 -2.11 6.65
CA GLY A 186 -1.28 -3.51 6.96
C GLY A 186 -1.41 -4.41 5.73
N VAL A 187 -1.30 -3.86 4.51
CA VAL A 187 -1.33 -4.62 3.26
C VAL A 187 0.08 -5.05 2.89
N VAL A 188 0.26 -6.34 2.63
CA VAL A 188 1.51 -6.90 2.13
C VAL A 188 1.42 -7.05 0.61
N TYR A 189 2.36 -6.44 -0.11
CA TYR A 189 2.52 -6.58 -1.55
C TYR A 189 3.64 -7.57 -1.86
N LEU A 190 3.30 -8.59 -2.62
CA LEU A 190 4.25 -9.59 -3.11
C LEU A 190 4.27 -9.56 -4.64
N MET A 191 5.44 -9.76 -5.22
CA MET A 191 5.61 -9.94 -6.66
C MET A 191 6.45 -11.18 -6.94
N ASP A 192 5.85 -12.15 -7.63
CA ASP A 192 6.40 -13.51 -7.75
C ASP A 192 6.78 -14.08 -6.37
N GLY A 193 5.99 -13.72 -5.35
CA GLY A 193 6.16 -14.08 -3.97
C GLY A 193 7.26 -13.35 -3.20
N GLY A 194 8.13 -12.56 -3.85
CA GLY A 194 9.09 -11.68 -3.17
C GLY A 194 8.43 -10.41 -2.65
N SER A 195 8.88 -9.90 -1.52
CA SER A 195 8.38 -8.65 -0.95
C SER A 195 8.59 -7.47 -1.91
N ASN A 196 7.56 -6.65 -2.05
CA ASN A 196 7.58 -5.41 -2.81
C ASN A 196 6.90 -4.27 -2.02
N ASN A 197 7.04 -4.32 -0.70
CA ASN A 197 6.54 -3.27 0.19
C ASN A 197 7.55 -2.14 0.32
N ASP A 198 7.04 -0.91 0.48
CA ASP A 198 7.77 0.20 1.05
C ASP A 198 8.11 -0.14 2.52
N ASP A 199 9.38 -0.32 2.84
CA ASP A 199 9.82 -0.70 4.20
C ASP A 199 9.80 0.48 5.18
N LEU A 200 9.64 1.70 4.67
CA LEU A 200 9.48 2.90 5.47
C LEU A 200 8.08 3.01 6.07
N ARG A 201 7.03 2.87 5.26
CA ARG A 201 5.62 3.13 5.62
C ARG A 201 4.70 1.94 5.40
N GLY A 202 5.22 0.82 4.97
CA GLY A 202 4.43 -0.34 4.62
C GLY A 202 3.74 -0.19 3.26
N GLY A 203 2.56 -0.79 3.14
CA GLY A 203 1.74 -0.68 1.94
C GLY A 203 0.99 0.65 1.80
N SER A 204 1.31 1.67 2.59
CA SER A 204 0.60 2.96 2.52
C SER A 204 0.83 3.69 1.20
N SER A 205 1.94 3.42 0.53
CA SER A 205 2.31 3.99 -0.78
C SER A 205 2.09 3.00 -1.94
N GLY A 206 1.44 1.86 -1.70
CA GLY A 206 1.29 0.82 -2.70
C GLY A 206 2.53 -0.06 -2.88
N ALA A 207 2.66 -0.67 -4.05
CA ALA A 207 3.82 -1.48 -4.38
C ALA A 207 5.05 -0.58 -4.61
N GLN A 208 6.19 -0.94 -4.00
CA GLN A 208 7.39 -0.11 -4.04
C GLN A 208 7.94 0.06 -5.44
N ALA A 209 8.42 -1.01 -6.07
CA ALA A 209 8.82 -0.97 -7.47
C ALA A 209 7.61 -1.35 -8.34
N ARG A 210 7.26 -0.49 -9.30
CA ARG A 210 6.04 -0.62 -10.10
C ARG A 210 6.33 -1.36 -11.39
N PRO A 211 5.78 -2.58 -11.58
CA PRO A 211 5.91 -3.27 -12.86
C PRO A 211 5.02 -2.61 -13.91
N PRO A 212 5.42 -2.63 -15.19
CA PRO A 212 4.51 -2.34 -16.28
C PRO A 212 3.26 -3.23 -16.18
N LEU A 213 2.07 -2.63 -16.39
CA LEU A 213 0.81 -3.40 -16.31
C LEU A 213 0.81 -4.57 -17.31
N GLU A 214 1.41 -4.37 -18.48
CA GLU A 214 1.57 -5.41 -19.51
C GLU A 214 2.45 -6.60 -19.07
N ALA A 215 3.29 -6.42 -18.04
CA ALA A 215 4.13 -7.46 -17.50
C ALA A 215 3.41 -8.35 -16.47
N ILE A 216 2.24 -7.93 -15.98
CA ILE A 216 1.46 -8.70 -14.99
C ILE A 216 0.59 -9.73 -15.72
N GLN A 217 0.66 -10.99 -15.28
CA GLN A 217 -0.20 -12.08 -15.75
C GLN A 217 -1.53 -12.07 -15.00
N GLU A 218 -1.49 -12.14 -13.69
CA GLU A 218 -2.63 -12.10 -12.80
C GLU A 218 -2.18 -11.68 -11.39
N PHE A 219 -3.10 -11.33 -10.53
CA PHE A 219 -2.80 -11.16 -9.11
C PHE A 219 -3.95 -11.63 -8.23
N GLN A 220 -3.58 -12.07 -7.05
CA GLN A 220 -4.49 -12.50 -6.00
C GLN A 220 -4.54 -11.43 -4.92
N VAL A 221 -5.73 -11.21 -4.38
CA VAL A 221 -5.94 -10.40 -3.17
C VAL A 221 -6.62 -11.26 -2.13
N VAL A 222 -5.95 -11.47 -1.00
CA VAL A 222 -6.50 -12.16 0.16
C VAL A 222 -6.83 -11.10 1.20
N THR A 223 -8.11 -10.98 1.54
CA THR A 223 -8.61 -9.91 2.40
C THR A 223 -8.83 -10.35 3.86
N ASN A 224 -8.82 -11.67 4.09
CA ASN A 224 -8.99 -12.24 5.42
C ASN A 224 -8.55 -13.72 5.45
N GLN A 225 -8.23 -14.27 6.64
CA GLN A 225 -7.84 -15.67 6.85
C GLN A 225 -6.61 -16.10 6.04
N PHE A 226 -5.58 -15.25 5.99
CA PHE A 226 -4.34 -15.60 5.27
C PHE A 226 -3.63 -16.79 5.93
N ASP A 227 -3.01 -17.63 5.11
CA ASP A 227 -2.18 -18.75 5.56
C ASP A 227 -1.03 -18.28 6.48
N ALA A 228 -0.52 -19.18 7.36
CA ALA A 228 0.54 -18.85 8.33
C ALA A 228 1.86 -18.42 7.66
N GLU A 229 2.03 -18.74 6.40
CA GLU A 229 3.16 -18.29 5.58
C GLU A 229 3.21 -16.76 5.41
N TYR A 230 2.08 -16.05 5.45
CA TYR A 230 2.05 -14.59 5.32
C TYR A 230 2.23 -13.94 6.69
N GLY A 231 3.33 -13.23 6.86
CA GLY A 231 3.64 -12.39 8.02
C GLY A 231 3.51 -10.91 7.71
N ALA A 232 3.51 -10.10 8.76
CA ALA A 232 3.42 -8.65 8.71
C ALA A 232 2.13 -8.10 8.03
N ALA A 233 1.14 -8.96 7.78
CA ALA A 233 -0.13 -8.62 7.15
C ALA A 233 -1.23 -8.53 8.20
N THR A 234 -1.90 -7.38 8.30
CA THR A 234 -3.11 -7.20 9.12
C THR A 234 -4.32 -6.81 8.28
N ALA A 235 -4.13 -6.10 7.17
CA ALA A 235 -5.23 -5.69 6.31
C ALA A 235 -5.47 -6.67 5.15
N GLY A 236 -4.41 -7.17 4.51
CA GLY A 236 -4.52 -8.07 3.38
C GLY A 236 -3.19 -8.42 2.72
N VAL A 237 -3.26 -9.32 1.75
CA VAL A 237 -2.11 -9.72 0.93
C VAL A 237 -2.47 -9.53 -0.54
N VAL A 238 -1.66 -8.78 -1.27
CA VAL A 238 -1.75 -8.62 -2.72
C VAL A 238 -0.53 -9.31 -3.34
N ASN A 239 -0.74 -10.41 -4.03
CA ASN A 239 0.32 -11.19 -4.65
C ASN A 239 0.19 -11.15 -6.18
N ALA A 240 1.08 -10.42 -6.84
CA ALA A 240 1.13 -10.27 -8.29
C ALA A 240 2.09 -11.27 -8.92
N LEU A 241 1.65 -11.90 -10.01
CA LEU A 241 2.48 -12.79 -10.82
C LEU A 241 2.85 -12.10 -12.12
N THR A 242 4.15 -12.08 -12.44
CA THR A 242 4.62 -11.54 -13.73
C THR A 242 4.51 -12.58 -14.83
N LYS A 243 4.28 -12.12 -16.07
CA LYS A 243 4.29 -12.99 -17.26
C LYS A 243 5.63 -13.72 -17.38
N GLN A 244 5.61 -14.90 -17.99
CA GLN A 244 6.78 -15.72 -18.25
C GLN A 244 6.92 -16.01 -19.74
N GLY A 245 8.09 -16.47 -20.14
CA GLY A 245 8.31 -16.93 -21.51
C GLY A 245 7.61 -18.27 -21.78
N THR A 246 7.31 -18.52 -23.04
CA THR A 246 6.67 -19.75 -23.53
C THR A 246 7.52 -20.43 -24.59
N ASN A 247 7.09 -21.60 -25.08
CA ASN A 247 7.77 -22.31 -26.19
C ASN A 247 7.62 -21.61 -27.55
N ARG A 248 6.78 -20.60 -27.63
CA ARG A 248 6.60 -19.75 -28.81
C ARG A 248 7.03 -18.32 -28.47
N TRP A 249 7.62 -17.65 -29.45
CA TRP A 249 7.85 -16.23 -29.34
C TRP A 249 6.52 -15.49 -29.27
N HIS A 250 6.38 -14.65 -28.30
CA HIS A 250 5.19 -13.82 -28.10
C HIS A 250 5.60 -12.46 -27.52
N GLY A 251 4.76 -11.48 -27.74
CA GLY A 251 5.03 -10.17 -27.22
C GLY A 251 3.91 -9.20 -27.53
N SER A 252 4.06 -7.99 -27.01
CA SER A 252 3.14 -6.88 -27.29
C SER A 252 3.91 -5.59 -27.45
N ALA A 253 3.36 -4.68 -28.26
CA ALA A 253 3.71 -3.28 -28.24
C ALA A 253 2.46 -2.48 -27.93
N ILE A 254 2.59 -1.47 -27.06
CA ILE A 254 1.47 -0.62 -26.62
C ILE A 254 1.80 0.85 -26.85
N GLY A 255 0.74 1.62 -27.09
CA GLY A 255 0.78 3.07 -27.09
C GLY A 255 -0.53 3.65 -26.59
N TYR A 256 -0.47 4.65 -25.71
CA TYR A 256 -1.61 5.40 -25.20
C TYR A 256 -1.33 6.88 -25.30
N TYR A 257 -2.38 7.65 -25.58
CA TYR A 257 -2.26 9.09 -25.72
C TYR A 257 -3.50 9.83 -25.21
N THR A 258 -3.27 10.87 -24.42
CA THR A 258 -4.25 11.85 -23.94
C THR A 258 -3.62 13.23 -24.00
N ASP A 259 -4.39 14.25 -24.36
CA ASP A 259 -3.95 15.64 -24.29
C ASP A 259 -4.98 16.54 -23.58
N ALA A 260 -4.64 17.81 -23.45
CA ALA A 260 -5.52 18.77 -22.80
C ALA A 260 -6.88 18.93 -23.48
N LYS A 261 -6.99 18.73 -24.79
CA LYS A 261 -8.28 18.81 -25.52
C LYS A 261 -9.19 17.62 -25.22
N MET A 262 -8.57 16.50 -24.84
CA MET A 262 -9.26 15.26 -24.47
C MET A 262 -9.65 15.19 -22.98
N THR A 263 -9.37 16.23 -22.19
CA THR A 263 -9.68 16.31 -20.77
C THR A 263 -10.67 17.46 -20.54
N ALA A 264 -11.69 17.28 -19.71
CA ALA A 264 -12.58 18.35 -19.30
C ALA A 264 -11.85 19.33 -18.36
N LYS A 265 -12.40 20.53 -18.17
CA LYS A 265 -11.93 21.41 -17.09
C LYS A 265 -12.25 20.79 -15.74
N ASP A 266 -11.35 20.98 -14.76
CA ASP A 266 -11.64 20.70 -13.37
C ASP A 266 -12.78 21.60 -12.86
N PHE A 267 -13.60 21.08 -11.95
CA PHE A 267 -14.75 21.80 -11.40
C PHE A 267 -14.37 23.18 -10.84
N PHE A 268 -13.29 23.27 -10.08
CA PHE A 268 -12.85 24.54 -9.48
C PHE A 268 -12.19 25.47 -10.48
N VAL A 269 -11.49 24.91 -11.47
CA VAL A 269 -10.94 25.67 -12.61
C VAL A 269 -12.05 26.35 -13.42
N GLU A 270 -13.14 25.61 -13.68
CA GLU A 270 -14.29 26.13 -14.41
C GLU A 270 -15.04 27.19 -13.61
N GLN A 271 -15.33 26.89 -12.33
CA GLN A 271 -16.04 27.79 -11.43
C GLN A 271 -15.36 29.13 -11.24
N GLN A 272 -14.02 29.14 -11.19
CA GLN A 272 -13.24 30.37 -10.97
C GLN A 272 -12.74 30.99 -12.27
N SER A 273 -13.16 30.46 -13.41
CA SER A 273 -12.74 30.94 -14.73
C SER A 273 -11.22 30.96 -14.93
N LEU A 274 -10.50 30.04 -14.23
CA LEU A 274 -9.06 29.90 -14.39
C LEU A 274 -8.72 29.27 -15.73
N GLU A 275 -7.47 29.48 -16.17
CA GLU A 275 -6.94 28.80 -17.34
C GLU A 275 -6.85 27.32 -17.08
N LYS A 276 -7.24 26.51 -18.06
CA LYS A 276 -7.13 25.07 -17.98
C LYS A 276 -5.66 24.66 -18.04
N PRO A 277 -5.16 23.89 -17.07
CA PRO A 277 -3.78 23.44 -17.09
C PRO A 277 -3.51 22.48 -18.25
N ASP A 278 -2.29 22.50 -18.73
CA ASP A 278 -1.84 21.56 -19.76
C ASP A 278 -1.76 20.15 -19.18
N THR A 279 -2.71 19.31 -19.54
CA THR A 279 -2.81 17.93 -19.09
C THR A 279 -2.58 17.01 -20.27
N ALA A 280 -1.49 16.26 -20.24
CA ALA A 280 -1.15 15.33 -21.31
C ALA A 280 -0.62 14.02 -20.71
N LYS A 281 -0.86 12.93 -21.41
CA LYS A 281 -0.29 11.63 -21.06
C LYS A 281 0.08 10.89 -22.32
N SER A 282 1.35 10.52 -22.44
CA SER A 282 1.80 9.55 -23.42
C SER A 282 2.42 8.36 -22.70
N GLN A 283 2.08 7.15 -23.12
CA GLN A 283 2.62 5.93 -22.57
C GLN A 283 2.86 4.95 -23.72
N TRP A 284 4.06 4.39 -23.75
CA TRP A 284 4.42 3.41 -24.76
C TRP A 284 5.41 2.40 -24.19
N GLY A 285 5.37 1.23 -24.75
CA GLY A 285 6.21 0.15 -24.27
C GLY A 285 5.93 -1.15 -24.99
N GLY A 286 6.45 -2.22 -24.46
CA GLY A 286 6.20 -3.53 -25.02
C GLY A 286 6.78 -4.64 -24.18
N THR A 287 6.40 -5.85 -24.57
CA THR A 287 6.87 -7.08 -23.95
C THR A 287 7.39 -8.02 -25.00
N ILE A 288 8.33 -8.87 -24.63
CA ILE A 288 8.80 -9.97 -25.45
C ILE A 288 9.13 -11.18 -24.57
N GLY A 289 8.71 -12.36 -24.98
CA GLY A 289 9.00 -13.61 -24.30
C GLY A 289 9.17 -14.75 -25.30
N GLY A 290 9.86 -15.79 -24.87
CA GLY A 290 10.08 -16.95 -25.71
C GLY A 290 11.05 -17.95 -25.10
N PRO A 291 11.36 -19.04 -25.83
CA PRO A 291 12.29 -20.05 -25.38
C PRO A 291 13.75 -19.61 -25.59
N ILE A 292 14.58 -19.76 -24.56
CA ILE A 292 16.03 -19.85 -24.70
C ILE A 292 16.37 -21.30 -25.09
N VAL A 293 15.76 -22.25 -24.37
CA VAL A 293 15.79 -23.69 -24.71
C VAL A 293 14.36 -24.21 -24.58
N ARG A 294 13.77 -24.70 -25.67
CA ARG A 294 12.38 -25.22 -25.65
C ARG A 294 12.19 -26.26 -24.56
N ASP A 295 10.99 -26.22 -23.92
CA ASP A 295 10.54 -27.07 -22.82
C ASP A 295 11.39 -27.00 -21.54
N ARG A 296 12.43 -26.14 -21.52
CA ARG A 296 13.38 -26.10 -20.40
C ARG A 296 13.70 -24.70 -19.89
N MET A 297 14.02 -23.76 -20.78
CA MET A 297 14.47 -22.44 -20.35
C MET A 297 13.82 -21.35 -21.19
N HIS A 298 13.15 -20.45 -20.50
CA HIS A 298 12.36 -19.37 -21.10
C HIS A 298 12.77 -18.02 -20.50
N PHE A 299 12.55 -16.96 -21.28
CA PHE A 299 12.73 -15.60 -20.80
C PHE A 299 11.50 -14.75 -21.11
N PHE A 300 11.33 -13.71 -20.31
CA PHE A 300 10.36 -12.65 -20.55
C PHE A 300 11.00 -11.32 -20.21
N ALA A 301 10.74 -10.30 -21.04
CA ALA A 301 11.20 -8.94 -20.81
C ALA A 301 10.08 -7.94 -21.12
N SER A 302 10.07 -6.84 -20.38
CA SER A 302 9.13 -5.77 -20.55
C SER A 302 9.82 -4.43 -20.35
N PHE A 303 9.40 -3.45 -21.13
CA PHE A 303 9.80 -2.06 -21.02
C PHE A 303 8.56 -1.18 -21.16
N GLU A 304 8.48 -0.14 -20.33
CA GLU A 304 7.44 0.87 -20.44
C GLU A 304 8.00 2.25 -20.10
N ARG A 305 7.61 3.25 -20.89
CA ARG A 305 7.81 4.67 -20.61
C ARG A 305 6.46 5.35 -20.50
N GLN A 306 6.29 6.17 -19.47
CA GLN A 306 5.14 7.04 -19.30
C GLN A 306 5.63 8.47 -19.06
N ASP A 307 5.17 9.40 -19.91
CA ASP A 307 5.31 10.84 -19.70
C ASP A 307 3.90 11.37 -19.38
N LYS A 308 3.72 11.95 -18.22
CA LYS A 308 2.42 12.41 -17.71
C LYS A 308 2.53 13.84 -17.18
N ASN A 309 1.70 14.72 -17.70
CA ASN A 309 1.44 16.04 -17.16
C ASN A 309 0.03 16.03 -16.56
N GLU A 310 -0.10 16.23 -15.27
CA GLU A 310 -1.38 16.27 -14.57
C GLU A 310 -1.63 17.67 -14.06
N GLY A 311 -2.65 18.31 -14.60
CA GLY A 311 -3.04 19.64 -14.22
C GLY A 311 -3.56 19.73 -12.80
N ARG A 312 -3.00 20.63 -12.01
CA ARG A 312 -3.45 20.97 -10.66
C ARG A 312 -3.78 22.43 -10.56
N SER A 313 -4.88 22.73 -9.90
CA SER A 313 -5.28 24.10 -9.60
C SER A 313 -5.36 24.27 -8.10
N ILE A 314 -4.61 25.22 -7.60
CA ILE A 314 -4.57 25.57 -6.17
C ILE A 314 -5.16 26.93 -5.99
N VAL A 315 -6.12 27.03 -5.12
CA VAL A 315 -6.92 28.22 -4.89
C VAL A 315 -6.83 28.68 -3.45
N TYR A 316 -6.47 29.96 -3.29
CA TYR A 316 -6.42 30.61 -2.00
C TYR A 316 -7.46 31.75 -1.97
N PRO A 317 -8.67 31.51 -1.39
CA PRO A 317 -9.75 32.51 -1.37
C PRO A 317 -9.34 33.82 -0.68
N THR A 318 -8.50 33.76 0.35
CA THR A 318 -7.96 34.90 1.10
C THR A 318 -6.84 35.63 0.37
N ARG A 319 -6.21 34.96 -0.61
CA ARG A 319 -5.09 35.48 -1.41
C ARG A 319 -5.20 34.99 -2.87
N PRO A 320 -6.17 35.53 -3.63
CA PRO A 320 -6.36 35.13 -5.03
C PRO A 320 -5.12 35.32 -5.90
N ASP A 321 -4.26 36.28 -5.55
CA ASP A 321 -2.97 36.56 -6.20
C ASP A 321 -1.96 35.41 -6.03
N LYS A 322 -2.15 34.53 -5.09
CA LYS A 322 -1.33 33.33 -4.85
C LYS A 322 -1.93 32.06 -5.45
N SER A 323 -3.16 32.12 -5.94
CA SER A 323 -3.80 31.02 -6.65
C SER A 323 -3.09 30.78 -7.98
N PHE A 324 -2.90 29.51 -8.34
CA PHE A 324 -2.18 29.16 -9.55
C PHE A 324 -2.62 27.81 -10.11
N THR A 325 -2.29 27.60 -11.35
CA THR A 325 -2.44 26.34 -12.06
C THR A 325 -1.07 25.85 -12.51
N VAL A 326 -0.81 24.58 -12.38
CA VAL A 326 0.46 23.97 -12.76
C VAL A 326 0.23 22.56 -13.31
N ALA A 327 1.05 22.13 -14.24
CA ALA A 327 1.18 20.75 -14.63
C ALA A 327 2.23 20.06 -13.73
N GLN A 328 1.81 19.07 -12.98
CA GLN A 328 2.73 18.14 -12.31
C GLN A 328 3.22 17.13 -13.33
N GLU A 329 4.53 17.06 -13.52
CA GLU A 329 5.13 16.17 -14.51
C GLU A 329 5.65 14.90 -13.85
N THR A 330 5.31 13.75 -14.41
CA THR A 330 5.84 12.44 -14.02
C THR A 330 6.38 11.76 -15.26
N ASN A 331 7.68 11.45 -15.26
CA ASN A 331 8.35 10.76 -16.35
C ASN A 331 8.87 9.42 -15.82
N SER A 332 8.14 8.33 -16.03
CA SER A 332 8.54 7.02 -15.50
C SER A 332 9.12 6.09 -16.56
N PHE A 333 10.10 5.30 -16.14
CA PHE A 333 10.73 4.23 -16.91
C PHE A 333 10.71 2.96 -16.09
N ASN A 334 10.11 1.91 -16.63
CA ASN A 334 10.00 0.63 -15.96
C ASN A 334 10.57 -0.46 -16.86
N TYR A 335 11.44 -1.30 -16.27
CA TYR A 335 12.04 -2.45 -16.93
C TYR A 335 11.84 -3.70 -16.10
N LEU A 336 11.41 -4.77 -16.72
CA LEU A 336 11.32 -6.07 -16.08
C LEU A 336 12.00 -7.12 -16.96
N GLY A 337 12.84 -7.95 -16.35
CA GLY A 337 13.42 -9.12 -16.97
C GLY A 337 13.22 -10.35 -16.09
N ARG A 338 12.82 -11.46 -16.68
CA ARG A 338 12.59 -12.73 -15.99
C ARG A 338 13.17 -13.89 -16.80
N VAL A 339 13.77 -14.85 -16.11
CA VAL A 339 14.23 -16.11 -16.67
C VAL A 339 13.70 -17.25 -15.80
N ASP A 340 13.08 -18.25 -16.44
CA ASP A 340 12.59 -19.47 -15.83
C ASP A 340 13.32 -20.66 -16.43
N HIS A 341 13.87 -21.54 -15.59
CA HIS A 341 14.63 -22.70 -16.05
C HIS A 341 14.23 -23.97 -15.31
N GLN A 342 13.76 -24.96 -16.05
CA GLN A 342 13.52 -26.32 -15.61
C GLN A 342 14.84 -27.10 -15.72
N LEU A 343 15.60 -27.24 -14.62
CA LEU A 343 16.87 -27.99 -14.61
C LEU A 343 16.64 -29.48 -14.90
N ASN A 344 15.60 -30.03 -14.25
CA ASN A 344 15.13 -31.42 -14.48
C ASN A 344 13.69 -31.52 -13.94
N THR A 345 13.06 -32.68 -13.97
CA THR A 345 11.68 -32.90 -13.50
C THR A 345 11.44 -32.51 -12.03
N SER A 346 12.49 -32.50 -11.21
CA SER A 346 12.41 -32.24 -9.78
C SER A 346 12.89 -30.82 -9.38
N ASN A 347 13.66 -30.14 -10.23
CA ASN A 347 14.28 -28.88 -9.88
C ASN A 347 14.04 -27.83 -10.95
N ASN A 348 13.55 -26.63 -10.52
CA ASN A 348 13.52 -25.46 -11.38
C ASN A 348 13.91 -24.20 -10.58
N TYR A 349 14.34 -23.17 -11.29
CA TYR A 349 14.52 -21.86 -10.70
C TYR A 349 13.97 -20.77 -11.61
N SER A 350 13.63 -19.64 -10.99
CA SER A 350 13.32 -18.39 -11.69
C SER A 350 14.12 -17.24 -11.09
N ILE A 351 14.49 -16.28 -11.93
CA ILE A 351 15.14 -15.05 -11.54
C ILE A 351 14.37 -13.91 -12.20
N ARG A 352 13.95 -12.91 -11.42
CA ARG A 352 13.28 -11.70 -11.89
C ARG A 352 14.02 -10.46 -11.38
N PHE A 353 14.27 -9.52 -12.29
CA PHE A 353 14.74 -8.18 -12.01
C PHE A 353 13.71 -7.17 -12.45
N LEU A 354 13.40 -6.20 -11.60
CA LEU A 354 12.53 -5.06 -11.89
C LEU A 354 13.29 -3.79 -11.54
N TRP A 355 13.23 -2.79 -12.42
CA TRP A 355 13.73 -1.46 -12.18
C TRP A 355 12.67 -0.43 -12.53
N ASP A 356 12.44 0.49 -11.59
CA ASP A 356 11.51 1.60 -11.69
C ASP A 356 12.28 2.90 -11.45
N HIS A 357 12.21 3.81 -12.42
CA HIS A 357 12.79 5.14 -12.30
C HIS A 357 11.74 6.18 -12.60
N GLN A 358 11.38 7.00 -11.59
CA GLN A 358 10.28 7.93 -11.68
C GLN A 358 10.68 9.32 -11.17
N PRO A 359 11.17 10.22 -12.05
CA PRO A 359 11.29 11.64 -11.74
C PRO A 359 9.90 12.32 -11.82
N ASN A 360 9.55 13.02 -10.75
CA ASN A 360 8.35 13.83 -10.60
C ASN A 360 8.74 15.29 -10.45
N TYR A 361 8.26 16.14 -11.34
CA TYR A 361 8.55 17.58 -11.33
C TYR A 361 7.30 18.37 -10.95
N ASN A 362 7.51 19.61 -10.48
CA ASN A 362 6.43 20.53 -10.12
C ASN A 362 5.46 19.94 -9.09
N GLN A 363 5.98 19.16 -8.13
CA GLN A 363 5.14 18.56 -7.10
C GLN A 363 4.58 19.64 -6.20
N VAL A 364 3.24 19.73 -6.14
CA VAL A 364 2.54 20.69 -5.31
C VAL A 364 2.53 20.21 -3.87
N LEU A 365 2.92 21.07 -2.96
CA LEU A 365 2.82 20.81 -1.53
C LEU A 365 1.33 20.82 -1.12
N THR A 366 0.80 19.65 -0.84
CA THR A 366 -0.57 19.48 -0.31
C THR A 366 -0.52 18.99 1.12
N GLY A 367 -0.84 19.86 2.07
CA GLY A 367 -0.82 19.50 3.49
C GLY A 367 0.56 19.24 4.08
N GLY A 368 1.62 19.77 3.48
CA GLY A 368 3.01 19.57 3.89
C GLY A 368 3.39 20.34 5.15
N GLY A 369 4.63 20.12 5.59
CA GLY A 369 5.20 20.82 6.75
C GLY A 369 4.62 20.45 8.12
N GLY A 370 3.82 19.38 8.21
CA GLY A 370 3.17 18.95 9.45
C GLY A 370 2.03 19.86 9.92
N VAL A 371 1.60 20.81 9.09
CA VAL A 371 0.55 21.79 9.43
C VAL A 371 -0.70 21.72 8.54
N GLY A 372 -0.72 20.80 7.56
CA GLY A 372 -1.88 20.60 6.69
C GLY A 372 -2.15 21.71 5.68
N LEU A 373 -1.20 22.62 5.46
CA LEU A 373 -1.35 23.75 4.56
C LEU A 373 -0.83 23.45 3.15
N GLY A 374 -1.48 23.97 2.13
CA GLY A 374 -1.01 23.94 0.75
C GLY A 374 0.11 24.96 0.49
N GLY A 375 0.96 24.68 -0.50
CA GLY A 375 2.05 25.58 -0.92
C GLY A 375 1.71 26.39 -2.16
N THR A 376 2.28 27.59 -2.26
CA THR A 376 2.22 28.41 -3.49
C THR A 376 3.13 27.87 -4.57
N LYS A 377 3.11 28.51 -5.76
CA LYS A 377 3.95 28.12 -6.89
C LYS A 377 5.45 28.09 -6.56
N ASP A 378 5.88 28.96 -5.65
CA ASP A 378 7.29 29.06 -5.26
C ASP A 378 7.76 27.90 -4.38
N THR A 379 6.84 27.08 -3.88
CA THR A 379 7.12 25.91 -3.03
C THR A 379 7.18 24.59 -3.80
N LEU A 380 7.05 24.62 -5.13
CA LEU A 380 7.09 23.41 -5.95
C LEU A 380 8.37 22.62 -5.71
N SER A 381 8.25 21.32 -5.62
CA SER A 381 9.37 20.42 -5.38
C SER A 381 9.58 19.42 -6.51
N ILE A 382 10.74 18.78 -6.52
CA ILE A 382 11.09 17.67 -7.41
C ILE A 382 11.31 16.44 -6.53
N GLU A 383 10.76 15.31 -6.94
CA GLU A 383 11.02 14.01 -6.34
C GLU A 383 11.56 13.06 -7.41
N LYS A 384 12.63 12.35 -7.12
CA LYS A 384 13.24 11.37 -8.01
C LYS A 384 13.36 10.05 -7.30
N ASP A 385 12.54 9.09 -7.72
CA ASP A 385 12.61 7.72 -7.24
C ASP A 385 13.46 6.89 -8.18
N ASN A 386 14.24 5.98 -7.60
CA ASN A 386 15.06 5.05 -8.36
C ASN A 386 15.13 3.73 -7.60
N ASP A 387 14.19 2.87 -7.92
CA ASP A 387 13.91 1.65 -7.18
C ASP A 387 14.19 0.42 -8.04
N TRP A 388 14.67 -0.64 -7.41
CA TRP A 388 14.81 -1.92 -8.08
C TRP A 388 14.54 -3.09 -7.11
N ALA A 389 14.09 -4.19 -7.69
CA ALA A 389 13.83 -5.42 -6.96
C ALA A 389 14.37 -6.63 -7.74
N LEU A 390 15.18 -7.45 -7.08
CA LEU A 390 15.70 -8.71 -7.58
C LEU A 390 15.13 -9.85 -6.74
N VAL A 391 14.56 -10.86 -7.38
CA VAL A 391 14.02 -12.05 -6.72
C VAL A 391 14.53 -13.29 -7.45
N GLY A 392 15.15 -14.21 -6.72
CA GLY A 392 15.53 -15.54 -7.19
C GLY A 392 14.75 -16.61 -6.40
N THR A 393 14.11 -17.54 -7.09
CA THR A 393 13.35 -18.64 -6.48
C THR A 393 13.87 -19.97 -7.01
N LEU A 394 14.19 -20.91 -6.13
CA LEU A 394 14.56 -22.29 -6.43
C LEU A 394 13.50 -23.25 -5.87
N ASN A 395 12.90 -24.07 -6.72
CA ASN A 395 11.93 -25.09 -6.32
C ASN A 395 12.56 -26.47 -6.48
N ARG A 396 12.42 -27.32 -5.45
CA ARG A 396 12.91 -28.69 -5.44
C ARG A 396 11.84 -29.66 -4.96
N ILE A 397 11.47 -30.62 -5.79
CA ILE A 397 10.56 -31.72 -5.45
C ILE A 397 11.37 -32.91 -4.97
N ILE A 398 10.98 -33.50 -3.86
CA ILE A 398 11.65 -34.62 -3.23
C ILE A 398 10.67 -35.80 -3.09
N GLY A 399 10.88 -36.87 -3.84
CA GLY A 399 10.07 -38.09 -3.77
C GLY A 399 8.57 -37.86 -4.13
N GLY A 400 8.23 -36.83 -4.92
CA GLY A 400 6.89 -36.58 -5.42
C GLY A 400 5.90 -35.97 -4.39
N LYS A 401 6.15 -36.14 -3.08
CA LYS A 401 5.27 -35.71 -1.98
C LYS A 401 5.80 -34.54 -1.15
N LYS A 402 7.02 -34.10 -1.39
CA LYS A 402 7.65 -33.02 -0.66
C LYS A 402 8.12 -31.97 -1.65
N LEU A 403 7.85 -30.72 -1.33
CA LEU A 403 8.29 -29.57 -2.09
C LEU A 403 9.14 -28.69 -1.18
N ASN A 404 10.26 -28.30 -1.70
CA ASN A 404 11.15 -27.38 -1.05
C ASN A 404 11.35 -26.18 -1.97
N ILE A 405 11.17 -24.96 -1.44
CA ILE A 405 11.24 -23.73 -2.20
C ILE A 405 12.17 -22.74 -1.49
N LEU A 406 13.26 -22.29 -2.09
CA LEU A 406 14.17 -21.23 -1.60
C LEU A 406 13.93 -19.95 -2.39
N ARG A 407 13.69 -18.84 -1.69
CA ARG A 407 13.66 -17.52 -2.29
C ARG A 407 14.64 -16.57 -1.62
N LEU A 408 15.39 -15.88 -2.46
CA LEU A 408 16.25 -14.78 -2.05
C LEU A 408 15.75 -13.52 -2.75
N SER A 409 15.61 -12.44 -2.02
CA SER A 409 15.20 -11.17 -2.59
C SER A 409 16.06 -10.02 -2.08
N ALA A 410 16.25 -9.03 -2.94
CA ALA A 410 16.87 -7.76 -2.63
C ALA A 410 16.04 -6.64 -3.25
N VAL A 411 15.66 -5.67 -2.42
CA VAL A 411 14.93 -4.48 -2.84
C VAL A 411 15.76 -3.26 -2.47
N HIS A 412 15.87 -2.32 -3.39
CA HIS A 412 16.54 -1.05 -3.18
C HIS A 412 15.58 0.07 -3.53
N GLU A 413 15.51 1.05 -2.66
CA GLU A 413 14.63 2.21 -2.75
C GLU A 413 15.46 3.46 -2.50
N LYS A 414 15.33 4.44 -3.41
CA LYS A 414 16.16 5.64 -3.36
C LYS A 414 15.40 6.90 -3.76
N PRO A 415 14.42 7.33 -2.94
CA PRO A 415 13.75 8.60 -3.15
C PRO A 415 14.67 9.76 -2.79
N LYS A 416 14.67 10.76 -3.66
CA LYS A 416 15.33 12.06 -3.44
C LYS A 416 14.33 13.16 -3.72
N ARG A 417 13.86 13.81 -2.66
CA ARG A 417 12.92 14.92 -2.73
C ARG A 417 13.57 16.23 -2.32
N GLY A 418 13.17 17.34 -2.93
CA GLY A 418 13.60 18.66 -2.53
C GLY A 418 13.25 19.73 -3.57
N GLN A 419 13.66 20.95 -3.27
CA GLN A 419 13.49 22.07 -4.17
C GLN A 419 14.33 21.92 -5.44
N PRO A 420 13.94 22.56 -6.57
CA PRO A 420 14.70 22.51 -7.82
C PRO A 420 16.17 22.88 -7.66
N LEU A 421 16.47 23.94 -6.92
CA LEU A 421 17.84 24.38 -6.67
C LEU A 421 18.71 23.27 -6.06
N TYR A 422 18.19 22.54 -5.05
CA TYR A 422 18.90 21.43 -4.46
C TYR A 422 19.08 20.25 -5.42
N GLN A 423 18.06 19.98 -6.23
CA GLN A 423 18.11 18.88 -7.20
C GLN A 423 19.17 19.14 -8.29
N GLU A 424 19.38 20.40 -8.65
CA GLU A 424 20.31 20.83 -9.70
C GLU A 424 21.74 20.98 -9.16
N THR A 425 21.90 21.61 -8.00
CA THR A 425 23.21 22.00 -7.48
C THR A 425 23.73 21.08 -6.37
N GLY A 426 22.84 20.34 -5.71
CA GLY A 426 23.12 19.66 -4.46
C GLY A 426 23.26 20.60 -3.25
N ASP A 427 23.11 21.90 -3.45
CA ASP A 427 23.26 22.94 -2.42
C ASP A 427 21.89 23.51 -2.03
N TRP A 428 21.46 23.20 -0.83
CA TRP A 428 20.22 23.70 -0.22
C TRP A 428 20.43 25.00 0.57
N THR A 429 21.67 25.38 0.83
CA THR A 429 22.01 26.53 1.71
C THR A 429 21.59 27.87 1.14
N GLN A 430 21.38 27.94 -0.17
CA GLN A 430 20.92 29.13 -0.88
C GLN A 430 19.39 29.22 -0.97
N ALA A 431 18.65 28.20 -0.54
CA ALA A 431 17.19 28.26 -0.57
C ALA A 431 16.67 29.34 0.40
N PRO A 432 15.64 30.09 0.05
CA PRO A 432 15.03 31.09 0.94
C PRO A 432 14.33 30.44 2.13
N PRO A 433 14.02 31.17 3.21
CA PRO A 433 13.22 30.67 4.30
C PRO A 433 11.77 30.38 3.86
N THR A 434 11.12 29.48 4.55
CA THR A 434 9.72 29.20 4.37
C THR A 434 8.87 30.29 5.04
N LEU A 435 7.85 30.77 4.36
CA LEU A 435 6.85 31.66 4.94
C LEU A 435 5.55 30.88 5.15
N GLN A 436 5.21 30.60 6.38
CA GLN A 436 3.95 29.93 6.74
C GLN A 436 2.92 30.97 7.14
N PHE A 437 1.95 31.21 6.28
CA PHE A 437 0.75 31.99 6.55
C PHE A 437 -0.35 31.15 7.21
N GLN A 438 -1.46 31.77 7.55
CA GLN A 438 -2.57 31.09 8.21
C GLN A 438 -3.16 29.96 7.34
N ASN A 439 -3.28 30.19 6.04
CA ASN A 439 -3.95 29.27 5.11
C ASN A 439 -3.03 28.68 4.02
N PHE A 440 -1.76 29.09 3.93
CA PHE A 440 -0.83 28.61 2.90
C PHE A 440 0.64 28.77 3.31
N ILE A 441 1.50 28.08 2.57
CA ILE A 441 2.96 28.20 2.68
C ILE A 441 3.50 28.85 1.40
N ASP A 442 4.44 29.77 1.53
CA ASP A 442 5.03 30.52 0.44
C ASP A 442 6.56 30.51 0.44
N GLN A 443 7.15 30.93 -0.64
CA GLN A 443 8.57 31.15 -0.88
C GLN A 443 9.40 29.87 -0.93
N ALA A 444 9.22 28.94 0.00
CA ALA A 444 9.92 27.65 -0.01
C ALA A 444 9.10 26.59 0.72
N ASP A 445 9.24 25.35 0.31
CA ASP A 445 8.88 24.19 1.12
C ASP A 445 9.96 24.00 2.18
N ASP A 446 9.59 23.78 3.42
CA ASP A 446 10.55 23.52 4.50
C ASP A 446 11.23 22.13 4.39
N ASN A 447 10.80 21.29 3.49
CA ASN A 447 11.51 20.11 3.01
C ASN A 447 12.52 20.47 1.91
N TYR A 448 13.53 21.26 2.24
CA TYR A 448 14.54 21.68 1.25
C TYR A 448 15.25 20.51 0.58
N ALA A 449 15.51 19.44 1.34
CA ALA A 449 16.07 18.20 0.84
C ALA A 449 15.75 17.04 1.79
N ASP A 450 15.21 15.97 1.27
CA ASP A 450 15.03 14.67 1.92
C ASP A 450 15.62 13.61 0.98
N TYR A 451 16.69 12.95 1.40
CA TYR A 451 17.35 11.88 0.68
C TYR A 451 17.32 10.63 1.50
N ARG A 452 16.92 9.54 0.87
CA ARG A 452 16.88 8.22 1.49
C ARG A 452 17.60 7.21 0.59
N ASP A 453 18.20 6.20 1.21
CA ASP A 453 18.82 5.05 0.57
C ASP A 453 18.50 3.83 1.43
N MET A 454 17.54 3.05 0.97
CA MET A 454 16.98 1.93 1.71
C MET A 454 17.28 0.65 0.96
N ASN A 455 17.74 -0.36 1.70
CA ASN A 455 18.05 -1.68 1.18
C ASN A 455 17.36 -2.72 2.04
N VAL A 456 16.64 -3.64 1.41
CA VAL A 456 15.99 -4.76 2.09
C VAL A 456 16.46 -6.06 1.46
N TYR A 457 17.04 -6.92 2.26
CA TYR A 457 17.48 -8.26 1.87
C TYR A 457 16.63 -9.29 2.60
N ALA A 458 16.06 -10.24 1.87
CA ALA A 458 15.28 -11.29 2.50
C ALA A 458 15.67 -12.68 2.00
N ALA A 459 15.56 -13.63 2.90
CA ALA A 459 15.67 -15.06 2.65
C ALA A 459 14.45 -15.75 3.27
N ASP A 460 13.68 -16.38 2.41
CA ASP A 460 12.45 -17.06 2.80
C ASP A 460 12.52 -18.54 2.52
N GLU A 461 12.01 -19.37 3.40
CA GLU A 461 12.03 -20.83 3.31
C GLU A 461 10.67 -21.47 3.53
N THR A 462 10.28 -22.41 2.62
CA THR A 462 9.12 -23.26 2.85
C THR A 462 9.41 -24.70 2.47
N PHE A 463 9.12 -25.60 3.39
CA PHE A 463 9.08 -27.02 3.16
C PHE A 463 7.63 -27.50 3.28
N SER A 464 7.07 -28.00 2.18
CA SER A 464 5.75 -28.60 2.12
C SER A 464 5.86 -30.13 2.07
N TRP A 465 4.98 -30.78 2.80
CA TRP A 465 4.95 -32.24 2.88
C TRP A 465 3.52 -32.75 2.86
N TYR A 466 3.17 -33.46 1.79
CA TYR A 466 1.89 -34.12 1.65
C TYR A 466 1.93 -35.49 2.29
N LEU A 467 1.05 -35.74 3.27
CA LEU A 467 0.89 -37.00 4.00
C LEU A 467 -0.51 -37.54 3.79
N GLU A 468 -0.61 -38.85 3.55
CA GLU A 468 -1.85 -39.61 3.46
C GLU A 468 -1.98 -40.55 4.66
N GLY A 469 -3.19 -40.83 5.06
CA GLY A 469 -3.46 -41.77 6.18
C GLY A 469 -3.88 -41.05 7.44
N ALA A 470 -3.36 -41.06 8.51
CA ALA A 470 -3.53 -40.33 9.77
C ALA A 470 -4.92 -39.63 10.01
N GLY A 471 -6.00 -40.22 9.53
CA GLY A 471 -7.36 -39.66 9.66
C GLY A 471 -7.76 -38.72 8.53
N GLY A 472 -7.08 -38.77 7.37
CA GLY A 472 -7.33 -37.94 6.20
C GLY A 472 -6.05 -37.69 5.40
N SER A 473 -6.02 -36.60 4.63
CA SER A 473 -4.79 -36.14 4.00
C SER A 473 -4.35 -34.80 4.58
N HIS A 474 -3.05 -34.65 4.78
CA HIS A 474 -2.43 -33.46 5.37
C HIS A 474 -1.49 -32.81 4.36
N ASP A 475 -1.63 -31.50 4.18
CA ASP A 475 -0.66 -30.68 3.46
C ASP A 475 0.06 -29.80 4.48
N LEU A 476 1.16 -30.34 4.99
CA LEU A 476 1.99 -29.69 6.01
C LEU A 476 2.94 -28.71 5.37
N LYS A 477 3.02 -27.48 5.92
CA LYS A 477 4.02 -26.48 5.57
C LYS A 477 4.80 -26.03 6.79
N PHE A 478 6.10 -25.93 6.65
CA PHE A 478 7.02 -25.38 7.63
C PHE A 478 7.83 -24.29 6.95
N GLY A 479 8.07 -23.18 7.60
CA GLY A 479 8.92 -22.19 6.98
C GLY A 479 9.54 -21.19 7.92
N SER A 480 10.54 -20.52 7.40
CA SER A 480 11.26 -19.43 8.03
C SER A 480 11.41 -18.27 7.05
N GLN A 481 11.36 -17.07 7.57
CA GLN A 481 11.53 -15.82 6.82
C GLN A 481 12.49 -14.94 7.60
N TYR A 482 13.56 -14.48 6.96
CA TYR A 482 14.48 -13.53 7.55
C TYR A 482 14.61 -12.32 6.65
N GLN A 483 14.49 -11.13 7.23
CA GLN A 483 14.64 -9.87 6.52
C GLN A 483 15.61 -8.97 7.28
N LEU A 484 16.55 -8.38 6.53
CA LEU A 484 17.44 -7.33 6.96
C LEU A 484 17.10 -6.06 6.18
N GLY A 485 16.71 -4.98 6.88
CA GLY A 485 16.54 -3.65 6.34
C GLY A 485 17.68 -2.75 6.75
N GLU A 486 18.27 -2.03 5.80
CA GLU A 486 19.24 -0.96 6.03
C GLU A 486 18.67 0.34 5.50
N HIS A 487 18.50 1.35 6.36
CA HIS A 487 17.85 2.62 6.05
C HIS A 487 18.78 3.76 6.38
N TYR A 488 19.16 4.50 5.35
CA TYR A 488 19.92 5.74 5.48
C TYR A 488 19.05 6.90 5.05
N ARG A 489 19.09 7.99 5.86
CA ARG A 489 18.36 9.22 5.56
C ARG A 489 19.22 10.44 5.83
N GLU A 490 19.14 11.42 4.94
CA GLU A 490 19.58 12.80 5.16
C GLU A 490 18.35 13.71 5.14
N ASP A 491 18.12 14.41 6.25
CA ASP A 491 16.98 15.30 6.46
C ASP A 491 17.46 16.73 6.72
N GLN A 492 16.95 17.65 5.91
CA GLN A 492 17.33 19.08 5.98
C GLN A 492 16.10 19.98 6.16
N ARG A 493 15.02 19.46 6.78
CA ARG A 493 13.81 20.26 7.04
C ARG A 493 14.09 21.43 7.98
N VAL A 494 13.44 22.59 7.68
CA VAL A 494 13.46 23.82 8.50
C VAL A 494 14.87 24.37 8.75
N THR A 495 15.85 24.00 7.94
CA THR A 495 17.24 24.39 8.17
C THR A 495 17.55 25.84 7.75
N ASN A 496 16.79 26.40 6.79
CA ASN A 496 16.88 27.80 6.39
C ASN A 496 15.86 28.71 7.08
N GLY A 497 15.10 28.15 8.03
CA GLY A 497 14.15 28.87 8.83
C GLY A 497 12.73 28.85 8.27
N ARG A 498 11.77 28.94 9.18
CA ARG A 498 10.34 29.09 8.89
C ARG A 498 9.80 30.25 9.70
N PHE A 499 9.32 31.28 9.02
CA PHE A 499 8.55 32.36 9.62
C PHE A 499 7.07 31.98 9.63
N ILE A 500 6.42 32.12 10.76
CA ILE A 500 5.01 31.79 10.97
C ILE A 500 4.23 33.06 11.19
N PHE A 501 3.24 33.32 10.35
CA PHE A 501 2.40 34.52 10.35
C PHE A 501 1.00 34.23 10.93
N PRO A 502 0.46 35.15 11.73
CA PRO A 502 -0.87 34.99 12.33
C PRO A 502 -2.03 35.19 11.34
N SER A 503 -1.75 35.70 10.15
CA SER A 503 -2.74 36.00 9.11
C SER A 503 -2.16 35.77 7.71
N ASP A 504 -2.99 35.88 6.67
CA ASP A 504 -2.57 35.78 5.26
C ASP A 504 -2.08 37.12 4.68
N ARG A 505 -1.99 38.16 5.50
CA ARG A 505 -1.49 39.48 5.05
C ARG A 505 0.02 39.42 4.77
N PRO A 506 0.46 40.01 3.64
CA PRO A 506 1.89 40.08 3.34
C PRO A 506 2.63 40.93 4.38
N PHE A 507 3.88 40.57 4.66
CA PHE A 507 4.73 41.35 5.55
C PHE A 507 4.87 42.80 5.09
N ASN A 508 4.65 43.70 6.01
CA ASN A 508 4.87 45.14 5.82
C ASN A 508 5.64 45.69 7.02
N ALA A 509 6.88 46.14 6.79
CA ALA A 509 7.73 46.68 7.86
C ALA A 509 7.13 47.90 8.61
N ALA A 510 6.19 48.62 7.99
CA ALA A 510 5.49 49.74 8.61
C ALA A 510 4.26 49.32 9.44
N ASP A 511 3.79 48.07 9.32
CA ASP A 511 2.58 47.56 10.00
C ASP A 511 2.93 46.32 10.87
N PRO A 512 3.13 46.51 12.18
CA PRO A 512 3.48 45.41 13.08
C PRO A 512 2.45 44.28 13.12
N SER A 513 1.18 44.52 12.75
CA SER A 513 0.16 43.47 12.69
C SER A 513 0.37 42.46 11.57
N THR A 514 1.28 42.74 10.64
CA THR A 514 1.69 41.84 9.56
C THR A 514 2.97 41.07 9.85
N TYR A 515 3.55 41.24 11.02
CA TYR A 515 4.77 40.56 11.39
C TYR A 515 4.54 39.09 11.71
N PRO A 516 5.54 38.23 11.50
CA PRO A 516 5.46 36.86 11.96
C PRO A 516 5.35 36.81 13.49
N GLU A 517 4.62 35.86 14.00
CA GLU A 517 4.60 35.58 15.44
C GLU A 517 5.84 34.80 15.90
N ARG A 518 6.47 34.05 14.98
CA ARG A 518 7.53 33.14 15.33
C ARG A 518 8.45 32.86 14.14
N LEU A 519 9.74 32.67 14.39
CA LEU A 519 10.73 32.08 13.51
C LEU A 519 11.28 30.80 14.11
N ASN A 520 11.27 29.71 13.37
CA ASN A 520 11.87 28.43 13.75
C ASN A 520 13.05 28.11 12.82
N ILE A 521 14.19 27.67 13.37
CA ILE A 521 15.36 27.20 12.62
C ILE A 521 15.88 25.92 13.27
N ARG A 522 16.14 24.87 12.49
CA ARG A 522 16.75 23.63 12.98
C ARG A 522 18.29 23.68 12.89
N VAL A 523 18.95 23.20 13.92
CA VAL A 523 20.41 23.07 14.01
C VAL A 523 20.74 21.72 14.70
N PRO A 524 21.58 20.83 14.19
CA PRO A 524 22.39 20.99 12.99
C PRO A 524 21.53 21.02 11.72
N GLN A 525 22.12 21.54 10.67
CA GLN A 525 21.47 21.81 9.40
C GLN A 525 21.06 20.56 8.64
N MET A 526 21.72 19.45 8.89
CA MET A 526 21.46 18.17 8.28
C MET A 526 21.49 17.08 9.34
N VAL A 527 20.44 16.30 9.40
CA VAL A 527 20.38 15.11 10.25
C VAL A 527 20.65 13.89 9.37
N LYS A 528 21.63 13.09 9.77
CA LYS A 528 21.93 11.80 9.13
C LYS A 528 21.49 10.68 10.06
N LEU A 529 20.63 9.84 9.57
CA LEU A 529 20.10 8.69 10.30
C LEU A 529 20.54 7.41 9.60
N LEU A 530 20.96 6.43 10.36
CA LEU A 530 21.20 5.07 9.91
C LEU A 530 20.46 4.14 10.85
N SER A 531 19.55 3.35 10.30
CA SER A 531 18.79 2.36 11.06
C SER A 531 18.91 0.99 10.40
N ARG A 532 19.02 -0.06 11.23
CA ARG A 532 18.95 -1.45 10.77
C ARG A 532 17.80 -2.16 11.45
N THR A 533 17.07 -2.92 10.67
CA THR A 533 15.95 -3.74 11.14
C THR A 533 16.20 -5.19 10.84
N HIS A 534 15.86 -6.04 11.80
CA HIS A 534 15.91 -7.49 11.63
C HIS A 534 14.54 -8.06 11.92
N SER A 535 14.03 -8.85 11.01
CA SER A 535 12.75 -9.55 11.16
C SER A 535 12.95 -11.03 10.95
N LEU A 536 12.47 -11.85 11.87
CA LEU A 536 12.46 -13.30 11.77
C LEU A 536 11.03 -13.78 11.93
N GLY A 537 10.51 -14.50 10.95
CA GLY A 537 9.24 -15.20 10.98
C GLY A 537 9.44 -16.70 10.94
N LEU A 538 8.78 -17.45 11.81
CA LEU A 538 8.75 -18.91 11.79
C LEU A 538 7.30 -19.36 11.75
N TYR A 539 6.99 -20.41 10.97
CA TYR A 539 5.62 -20.88 10.90
C TYR A 539 5.51 -22.38 10.63
N VAL A 540 4.40 -22.93 11.08
CA VAL A 540 3.91 -24.27 10.74
C VAL A 540 2.43 -24.18 10.40
N GLN A 541 2.02 -24.91 9.38
CA GLN A 541 0.64 -24.98 8.94
C GLN A 541 0.28 -26.39 8.46
N ASP A 542 -0.96 -26.78 8.71
CA ASP A 542 -1.56 -28.01 8.18
C ASP A 542 -2.90 -27.67 7.49
N LYS A 543 -3.04 -27.99 6.22
CA LYS A 543 -4.34 -28.08 5.56
C LYS A 543 -4.79 -29.52 5.60
N TRP A 544 -5.53 -29.85 6.64
CA TRP A 544 -6.01 -31.19 6.94
C TRP A 544 -7.36 -31.47 6.28
N GLN A 545 -7.37 -32.23 5.21
CA GLN A 545 -8.59 -32.74 4.64
C GLN A 545 -9.10 -33.93 5.47
N LEU A 546 -9.85 -33.61 6.54
CA LEU A 546 -10.38 -34.59 7.50
C LEU A 546 -11.38 -35.55 6.84
N ARG A 547 -12.17 -35.03 5.88
CA ARG A 547 -13.11 -35.78 5.06
C ARG A 547 -13.20 -35.16 3.66
N GLN A 548 -13.79 -35.86 2.71
CA GLN A 548 -13.91 -35.37 1.31
C GLN A 548 -14.54 -33.96 1.23
N HIS A 549 -15.42 -33.63 2.16
CA HIS A 549 -16.17 -32.36 2.17
C HIS A 549 -15.74 -31.38 3.27
N LEU A 550 -14.73 -31.72 4.06
CA LEU A 550 -14.28 -30.88 5.19
C LEU A 550 -12.76 -30.78 5.23
N THR A 551 -12.28 -29.58 5.05
CA THR A 551 -10.88 -29.21 5.22
C THR A 551 -10.76 -28.29 6.44
N LEU A 552 -9.81 -28.57 7.32
CA LEU A 552 -9.40 -27.73 8.43
C LEU A 552 -8.05 -27.10 8.10
N SER A 553 -7.90 -25.82 8.33
CA SER A 553 -6.64 -25.10 8.22
C SER A 553 -6.16 -24.74 9.62
N LEU A 554 -5.03 -25.29 10.04
CA LEU A 554 -4.46 -25.10 11.37
C LEU A 554 -3.07 -24.50 11.19
N GLY A 555 -2.80 -23.35 11.77
CA GLY A 555 -1.53 -22.66 11.60
C GLY A 555 -1.04 -22.02 12.90
N LEU A 556 0.26 -21.97 13.06
CA LEU A 556 0.94 -21.18 14.08
C LEU A 556 2.12 -20.46 13.44
N ARG A 557 2.18 -19.16 13.67
CA ARG A 557 3.30 -18.32 13.27
C ARG A 557 3.89 -17.63 14.50
N TYR A 558 5.17 -17.38 14.46
CA TYR A 558 5.89 -16.55 15.42
C TYR A 558 6.72 -15.51 14.67
N ASP A 559 6.58 -14.24 15.04
CA ASP A 559 7.38 -13.16 14.48
C ASP A 559 8.22 -12.46 15.55
N LEU A 560 9.48 -12.22 15.25
CA LEU A 560 10.39 -11.43 16.06
C LEU A 560 10.90 -10.25 15.22
N HIS A 561 10.62 -9.04 15.66
CA HIS A 561 11.13 -7.81 15.07
C HIS A 561 12.10 -7.13 16.01
N ASN A 562 13.29 -6.90 15.52
CA ASN A 562 14.25 -6.00 16.14
C ASN A 562 14.38 -4.77 15.26
N SER A 563 13.80 -3.66 15.70
CA SER A 563 13.88 -2.36 15.03
C SER A 563 14.65 -1.41 15.94
N PRO A 564 15.95 -1.39 15.89
CA PRO A 564 16.74 -0.47 16.70
C PRO A 564 16.44 0.95 16.23
N VAL A 565 16.05 1.76 17.17
CA VAL A 565 15.95 3.20 16.98
C VAL A 565 17.36 3.74 17.02
N ASN A 566 17.89 4.18 15.94
CA ASN A 566 19.22 4.77 15.78
C ASN A 566 20.30 4.09 16.65
N GLU A 567 21.29 3.50 16.05
CA GLU A 567 22.41 2.85 16.75
C GLU A 567 23.12 3.77 17.78
N ASN A 568 22.80 5.07 17.80
CA ASN A 568 23.52 6.06 18.56
C ASN A 568 22.77 6.64 19.76
N PHE A 569 21.43 6.57 19.86
CA PHE A 569 20.73 7.14 21.01
C PHE A 569 19.22 6.92 21.08
N ASN A 570 18.73 6.46 22.23
CA ASN A 570 17.33 6.54 22.63
C ASN A 570 17.25 7.19 24.02
N PRO A 571 16.51 8.30 24.21
CA PRO A 571 16.50 9.03 25.46
C PRO A 571 15.91 8.28 26.66
N PHE A 572 15.14 7.22 26.44
CA PHE A 572 14.59 6.39 27.53
C PHE A 572 15.50 5.24 27.97
N PHE A 573 16.50 4.88 27.18
CA PHE A 573 17.33 3.71 27.45
C PHE A 573 18.73 4.12 27.85
N ALA A 574 19.29 3.41 28.83
CA ALA A 574 20.63 3.66 29.33
C ALA A 574 21.71 3.39 28.28
N SER A 575 21.42 2.60 27.28
CA SER A 575 22.29 2.22 26.18
C SER A 575 21.48 2.17 24.87
N PRO A 576 22.09 2.47 23.71
CA PRO A 576 21.47 2.31 22.39
C PRO A 576 20.94 0.89 22.12
N ASP A 577 21.55 -0.12 22.72
CA ASP A 577 21.18 -1.52 22.56
C ASP A 577 20.06 -1.97 23.50
N ASP A 578 19.69 -1.14 24.47
CA ASP A 578 18.71 -1.46 25.52
C ASP A 578 17.31 -0.99 25.14
N HIS A 579 16.85 -1.37 23.94
CA HIS A 579 15.50 -1.08 23.47
C HIS A 579 14.59 -2.31 23.62
N PRO A 580 13.29 -2.10 23.87
CA PRO A 580 12.36 -3.22 24.08
C PRO A 580 12.15 -4.00 22.79
N ILE A 581 12.28 -5.32 22.88
CA ILE A 581 11.93 -6.25 21.82
C ILE A 581 10.73 -7.05 22.31
N ASP A 582 9.64 -6.95 21.57
CA ASP A 582 8.46 -7.78 21.81
C ASP A 582 8.74 -9.23 21.39
N LYS A 583 8.60 -10.19 22.33
CA LYS A 583 8.97 -11.60 22.14
C LYS A 583 7.81 -12.59 22.22
N ASN A 584 6.58 -12.11 22.42
CA ASN A 584 5.41 -12.95 22.62
C ASN A 584 4.47 -13.01 21.41
N ASN A 585 4.95 -12.70 20.21
CA ASN A 585 4.17 -12.52 18.99
C ASN A 585 3.76 -13.85 18.34
N PHE A 586 3.04 -14.68 19.06
CA PHE A 586 2.46 -15.92 18.55
C PHE A 586 1.14 -15.67 17.84
N GLN A 587 0.97 -16.24 16.66
CA GLN A 587 -0.13 -16.02 15.74
C GLN A 587 -0.85 -17.34 15.41
N PRO A 588 -1.68 -17.85 16.30
CA PRO A 588 -2.52 -18.99 15.99
C PRO A 588 -3.56 -18.61 14.92
N ARG A 589 -3.79 -19.51 13.97
CA ARG A 589 -4.76 -19.37 12.88
C ARG A 589 -5.51 -20.68 12.74
N VAL A 590 -6.83 -20.60 12.76
CA VAL A 590 -7.72 -21.76 12.56
C VAL A 590 -8.78 -21.40 11.54
N GLY A 591 -9.03 -22.31 10.63
CA GLY A 591 -10.05 -22.13 9.60
C GLY A 591 -10.67 -23.45 9.19
N PHE A 592 -11.81 -23.38 8.54
CA PHE A 592 -12.47 -24.51 7.93
C PHE A 592 -13.08 -24.16 6.57
N ALA A 593 -13.16 -25.16 5.71
CA ALA A 593 -13.93 -25.13 4.48
C ALA A 593 -14.79 -26.41 4.44
N TYR A 594 -16.10 -26.22 4.44
CA TYR A 594 -17.08 -27.31 4.37
C TYR A 594 -17.89 -27.22 3.08
N SER A 595 -17.79 -28.21 2.24
CA SER A 595 -18.53 -28.31 0.96
C SER A 595 -19.78 -29.19 1.14
N PRO A 596 -20.97 -28.60 1.39
CA PRO A 596 -22.22 -29.37 1.58
C PRO A 596 -22.73 -30.02 0.31
N GLY A 597 -22.18 -29.68 -0.86
CA GLY A 597 -22.58 -30.23 -2.17
C GLY A 597 -21.78 -29.60 -3.30
N ALA A 598 -21.93 -30.11 -4.49
CA ALA A 598 -21.18 -29.67 -5.67
C ALA A 598 -21.24 -28.15 -5.87
N GLY A 599 -20.06 -27.53 -5.96
CA GLY A 599 -19.91 -26.10 -6.21
C GLY A 599 -20.38 -25.19 -5.07
N SER A 600 -20.50 -25.69 -3.83
CA SER A 600 -20.83 -24.87 -2.66
C SER A 600 -19.77 -25.04 -1.58
N VAL A 601 -19.41 -23.95 -0.89
CA VAL A 601 -18.56 -24.01 0.28
C VAL A 601 -19.06 -23.04 1.35
N LEU A 602 -19.15 -23.53 2.59
CA LEU A 602 -19.23 -22.72 3.79
C LEU A 602 -17.82 -22.66 4.37
N ARG A 603 -17.30 -21.46 4.54
CA ARG A 603 -15.95 -21.24 5.06
C ARG A 603 -15.96 -20.30 6.25
N GLY A 604 -14.96 -20.40 7.07
CA GLY A 604 -14.79 -19.48 8.17
C GLY A 604 -13.50 -19.76 8.92
N GLY A 605 -13.15 -18.84 9.79
CA GLY A 605 -11.95 -18.98 10.58
C GLY A 605 -11.74 -17.83 11.54
N TYR A 606 -10.69 -17.99 12.35
CA TYR A 606 -10.22 -17.01 13.30
C TYR A 606 -8.69 -17.06 13.37
N GLY A 607 -8.07 -15.91 13.53
CA GLY A 607 -6.62 -15.84 13.70
C GLY A 607 -6.16 -14.55 14.36
N ILE A 608 -4.93 -14.60 14.88
CA ILE A 608 -4.19 -13.44 15.38
C ILE A 608 -3.09 -13.10 14.37
N PHE A 609 -2.95 -11.82 14.07
CA PHE A 609 -2.02 -11.32 13.06
C PHE A 609 -1.28 -10.12 13.63
N TYR A 610 0.06 -10.08 13.48
CA TYR A 610 0.89 -8.98 13.95
C TYR A 610 1.34 -8.12 12.77
N GLU A 611 1.39 -6.82 13.00
CA GLU A 611 1.91 -5.86 12.04
C GLU A 611 3.41 -5.65 12.26
N LYS A 612 4.15 -5.43 11.17
CA LYS A 612 5.56 -5.01 11.23
C LYS A 612 5.65 -3.58 11.77
N GLN A 613 6.68 -3.29 12.56
CA GLN A 613 7.01 -1.91 12.90
C GLN A 613 7.71 -1.22 11.73
N TRP A 614 7.11 -0.13 11.24
CA TRP A 614 7.63 0.63 10.10
C TRP A 614 8.65 1.68 10.55
N ILE A 615 9.66 1.92 9.73
CA ILE A 615 10.80 2.79 10.04
C ILE A 615 10.39 4.25 10.25
N ASP A 616 9.43 4.77 9.49
CA ASP A 616 8.94 6.16 9.59
C ASP A 616 8.53 6.53 11.02
N ARG A 617 8.01 5.56 11.77
CA ARG A 617 7.65 5.71 13.17
C ARG A 617 8.87 6.10 14.03
N PHE A 618 10.01 5.44 13.81
CA PHE A 618 11.25 5.68 14.56
C PHE A 618 12.01 6.89 14.06
N GLU A 619 12.04 7.12 12.77
CA GLU A 619 12.68 8.29 12.19
C GLU A 619 12.09 9.59 12.77
N ASN A 620 10.80 9.64 12.99
CA ASN A 620 10.14 10.80 13.57
C ASN A 620 10.56 11.05 15.02
N TYR A 621 10.85 10.01 15.82
CA TYR A 621 11.43 10.20 17.14
C TYR A 621 12.85 10.75 17.05
N MET A 622 13.64 10.27 16.11
CA MET A 622 15.02 10.70 15.93
C MET A 622 15.15 12.12 15.38
N LEU A 623 14.15 12.56 14.61
CA LEU A 623 14.05 13.93 14.11
C LEU A 623 13.49 14.92 15.15
N ASN A 624 13.15 14.43 16.32
CA ASN A 624 12.64 15.20 17.44
C ASN A 624 13.61 16.31 17.88
N PRO A 625 13.10 17.45 18.37
CA PRO A 625 13.89 18.54 18.94
C PRO A 625 14.91 18.13 20.01
N VAL A 626 14.68 17.02 20.71
CA VAL A 626 15.66 16.47 21.67
C VAL A 626 16.99 16.10 21.02
N PHE A 627 16.98 15.68 19.76
CA PHE A 627 18.18 15.29 19.00
C PHE A 627 18.68 16.38 18.09
N THR A 628 17.83 17.34 17.77
CA THR A 628 18.16 18.50 16.95
C THR A 628 17.98 19.76 17.77
N ASN A 629 18.96 20.63 17.76
CA ASN A 629 18.77 21.96 18.33
C ASN A 629 17.85 22.77 17.42
N SER A 630 16.95 23.53 18.00
CA SER A 630 16.13 24.48 17.28
C SER A 630 16.28 25.86 17.91
N PHE A 631 16.46 26.85 17.05
CA PHE A 631 16.36 28.23 17.47
C PHE A 631 14.93 28.70 17.22
N ILE A 632 14.28 29.27 18.23
CA ILE A 632 12.93 29.84 18.12
C ILE A 632 13.00 31.29 18.59
N ALA A 633 12.71 32.21 17.67
CA ALA A 633 12.44 33.62 18.03
C ALA A 633 10.91 33.81 18.02
N GLN A 634 10.38 34.39 19.09
CA GLN A 634 8.97 34.76 19.16
C GLN A 634 8.84 36.26 19.12
N TYR A 635 7.85 36.75 18.36
CA TYR A 635 7.56 38.15 18.18
C TYR A 635 6.25 38.50 18.88
N PRO A 636 6.06 39.74 19.32
CA PRO A 636 4.77 40.15 19.92
C PRO A 636 3.64 40.07 18.89
N VAL A 637 2.56 39.40 19.27
CA VAL A 637 1.33 39.31 18.45
C VAL A 637 0.34 40.42 18.77
N SER A 638 0.49 41.08 19.89
CA SER A 638 -0.33 42.23 20.29
C SER A 638 0.38 43.09 21.35
N GLN A 639 -0.14 44.29 21.59
CA GLN A 639 0.31 45.16 22.68
C GLN A 639 0.05 44.56 24.09
N VAL A 640 -0.93 43.66 24.17
CA VAL A 640 -1.34 43.02 25.45
C VAL A 640 -0.47 41.80 25.76
N ASP A 641 0.05 41.13 24.74
CA ASP A 641 0.97 39.98 24.89
C ASP A 641 2.26 40.24 24.09
N PRO A 642 3.27 40.84 24.69
CA PRO A 642 4.53 41.15 24.02
C PRO A 642 5.36 39.90 23.70
N GLY A 643 4.91 38.68 24.08
CA GLY A 643 5.65 37.47 23.89
C GLY A 643 6.86 37.31 24.81
N PRO A 644 7.43 36.11 24.87
CA PRO A 644 8.59 35.83 25.74
C PRO A 644 9.84 36.61 25.38
N SER A 645 9.92 37.18 24.19
CA SER A 645 11.04 38.04 23.75
C SER A 645 10.86 39.52 24.09
N ALA A 646 9.79 39.89 24.81
CA ALA A 646 9.53 41.22 25.37
C ALA A 646 9.80 42.40 24.41
N GLY A 647 9.26 42.35 23.21
CA GLY A 647 9.36 43.46 22.27
C GLY A 647 10.61 43.47 21.39
N ARG A 648 11.18 42.32 21.04
CA ARG A 648 12.07 42.23 19.90
C ARG A 648 11.35 42.61 18.64
N MET A 649 11.24 43.85 18.40
CA MET A 649 10.55 44.43 17.27
C MET A 649 11.34 45.55 16.70
N PRO A 650 10.97 46.01 15.67
CA PRO A 650 11.37 45.89 14.26
C PRO A 650 12.85 46.13 14.01
N THR A 651 13.65 46.30 15.05
CA THR A 651 15.11 46.36 15.03
C THR A 651 15.77 44.97 15.05
N ASP A 652 14.98 43.90 15.12
CA ASP A 652 15.53 42.55 15.04
C ASP A 652 16.17 42.34 13.65
N PRO A 653 17.50 41.98 13.62
CA PRO A 653 18.20 41.71 12.35
C PRO A 653 17.53 40.71 11.45
N LEU A 654 16.67 39.82 12.00
CA LEU A 654 15.90 38.84 11.27
C LEU A 654 14.72 39.44 10.47
N LEU A 655 14.30 40.66 10.79
CA LEU A 655 13.15 41.35 10.18
C LEU A 655 13.48 42.69 9.55
N VAL A 656 14.64 43.29 9.81
CA VAL A 656 15.02 44.62 9.29
C VAL A 656 14.92 44.72 7.77
N ASN A 657 15.25 43.63 7.08
CA ASN A 657 15.16 43.53 5.62
C ASN A 657 13.97 42.67 5.16
N GLY A 658 12.92 42.51 5.97
CA GLY A 658 11.83 41.59 5.73
C GLY A 658 12.15 40.17 6.18
N PRO A 659 11.25 39.22 6.02
CA PRO A 659 11.44 37.82 6.41
C PRO A 659 12.41 37.09 5.45
N THR A 660 13.62 37.62 5.33
CA THR A 660 14.72 37.06 4.54
C THR A 660 15.78 36.52 5.48
N LEU A 661 16.19 35.30 5.24
CA LEU A 661 17.19 34.63 6.04
C LEU A 661 18.12 33.85 5.13
N ASN A 662 19.41 34.00 5.30
CA ASN A 662 20.39 33.15 4.64
C ASN A 662 21.28 32.46 5.66
N ARG A 663 22.02 31.46 5.25
CA ARG A 663 22.83 30.64 6.14
C ARG A 663 23.94 31.44 6.84
N THR A 664 24.52 32.40 6.16
CA THR A 664 25.53 33.27 6.75
C THR A 664 24.97 34.08 7.93
N LEU A 665 23.77 34.65 7.75
CA LEU A 665 23.09 35.38 8.82
C LEU A 665 22.68 34.45 9.96
N VAL A 666 22.17 33.26 9.66
CA VAL A 666 21.84 32.23 10.67
C VAL A 666 23.06 31.89 11.50
N ASN A 667 24.19 31.60 10.86
CA ASN A 667 25.42 31.25 11.57
C ASN A 667 26.00 32.40 12.39
N GLN A 668 25.76 33.65 11.99
CA GLN A 668 26.16 34.85 12.76
C GLN A 668 25.27 35.04 13.99
N LEU A 669 23.95 34.88 13.84
CA LEU A 669 22.98 35.09 14.91
C LEU A 669 22.93 33.91 15.89
N VAL A 670 23.21 32.74 15.40
CA VAL A 670 23.17 31.48 16.13
C VAL A 670 24.42 30.67 15.80
N PRO A 671 25.57 31.03 16.37
CA PRO A 671 26.82 30.31 16.13
C PRO A 671 26.68 28.83 16.48
N PRO A 672 27.24 27.91 15.66
CA PRO A 672 27.23 26.49 15.95
C PRO A 672 27.77 26.20 17.37
N GLY A 673 27.04 25.39 18.14
CA GLY A 673 27.40 24.98 19.49
C GLY A 673 26.93 25.92 20.61
N THR A 674 26.33 27.06 20.34
CA THR A 674 25.82 28.01 21.37
C THR A 674 24.37 27.73 21.79
N LEU A 675 23.63 26.82 21.11
CA LEU A 675 22.25 26.57 21.43
C LEU A 675 22.09 25.40 22.40
N ALA A 676 21.31 25.66 23.45
CA ALA A 676 20.72 24.57 24.22
C ALA A 676 19.76 23.75 23.34
N ARG A 677 19.71 22.44 23.57
CA ARG A 677 18.71 21.59 22.91
C ARG A 677 17.33 22.14 23.19
N ASN A 678 16.53 22.24 22.13
CA ASN A 678 15.15 22.67 22.30
C ASN A 678 14.35 21.56 22.99
N THR A 679 13.74 21.88 24.10
CA THR A 679 12.87 20.97 24.87
C THR A 679 11.39 21.27 24.72
N SER A 680 11.02 22.11 23.75
CA SER A 680 9.63 22.31 23.37
C SER A 680 9.13 21.20 22.46
N ALA A 681 7.92 20.68 22.70
CA ALA A 681 7.29 19.61 21.92
C ALA A 681 8.15 18.34 21.77
N VAL A 682 8.63 17.81 22.90
CA VAL A 682 9.46 16.59 22.96
C VAL A 682 8.60 15.36 22.70
N TRP A 683 9.13 14.44 21.91
CA TRP A 683 8.50 13.16 21.63
C TRP A 683 9.33 12.05 22.26
N LEU A 684 8.66 11.22 23.03
CA LEU A 684 9.27 10.13 23.78
C LEU A 684 8.64 8.80 23.29
N ASP A 685 9.46 7.77 23.26
CA ASP A 685 8.99 6.40 23.00
C ASP A 685 8.78 5.67 24.33
N THR A 686 7.81 4.78 24.36
CA THR A 686 7.54 4.00 25.58
C THR A 686 8.56 2.87 25.78
N PRO A 687 8.98 2.60 27.03
CA PRO A 687 9.75 1.40 27.35
C PRO A 687 8.94 0.11 27.20
N ASN A 688 7.61 0.20 27.11
CA ASN A 688 6.68 -0.94 26.98
C ASN A 688 6.23 -1.13 25.53
N ARG A 689 7.11 -0.94 24.55
CA ARG A 689 6.80 -1.12 23.14
C ARG A 689 6.43 -2.57 22.85
N ILE A 690 5.26 -2.75 22.22
CA ILE A 690 4.77 -4.02 21.71
C ILE A 690 4.41 -3.88 20.24
N LEU A 691 4.29 -5.00 19.52
CA LEU A 691 3.81 -4.97 18.14
C LEU A 691 2.29 -4.80 18.10
N PRO A 692 1.76 -3.92 17.25
CA PRO A 692 0.33 -3.92 16.95
C PRO A 692 -0.12 -5.27 16.42
N TYR A 693 -1.29 -5.71 16.85
CA TYR A 693 -1.86 -6.98 16.41
C TYR A 693 -3.36 -6.88 16.19
N GLN A 694 -3.87 -7.83 15.45
CA GLN A 694 -5.28 -7.88 15.07
C GLN A 694 -5.85 -9.27 15.29
N HIS A 695 -7.04 -9.31 15.87
CA HIS A 695 -7.92 -10.46 15.83
C HIS A 695 -8.78 -10.38 14.58
N GLN A 696 -8.79 -11.43 13.78
CA GLN A 696 -9.63 -11.53 12.59
C GLN A 696 -10.53 -12.72 12.69
N GLY A 697 -11.83 -12.52 12.49
CA GLY A 697 -12.84 -13.58 12.36
C GLY A 697 -13.59 -13.43 11.04
N SER A 698 -13.96 -14.55 10.42
CA SER A 698 -14.83 -14.52 9.25
C SER A 698 -15.71 -15.75 9.18
N ILE A 699 -16.87 -15.56 8.53
CA ILE A 699 -17.73 -16.63 8.08
C ILE A 699 -18.34 -16.26 6.73
N GLY A 700 -18.33 -17.18 5.79
CA GLY A 700 -18.78 -16.91 4.45
C GLY A 700 -19.34 -18.13 3.76
N TYR A 701 -20.17 -17.86 2.76
CA TYR A 701 -20.75 -18.87 1.89
C TYR A 701 -20.49 -18.50 0.44
N GLU A 702 -19.99 -19.46 -0.32
CA GLU A 702 -19.77 -19.30 -1.76
C GLU A 702 -20.46 -20.41 -2.52
N LYS A 703 -21.07 -20.07 -3.64
CA LYS A 703 -21.85 -20.97 -4.48
C LYS A 703 -21.59 -20.74 -5.94
N GLN A 704 -21.19 -21.80 -6.64
CA GLN A 704 -21.20 -21.84 -8.08
C GLN A 704 -22.62 -22.09 -8.58
N LEU A 705 -23.13 -21.20 -9.43
CA LEU A 705 -24.45 -21.25 -10.04
C LEU A 705 -24.32 -21.67 -11.52
N GLY A 706 -24.52 -22.94 -11.80
CA GLY A 706 -24.23 -23.51 -13.13
C GLY A 706 -22.73 -23.58 -13.39
N ARG A 707 -22.29 -23.35 -14.65
CA ARG A 707 -20.88 -23.46 -15.06
C ARG A 707 -20.13 -22.12 -15.04
N GLN A 708 -20.84 -21.00 -15.07
CA GLN A 708 -20.27 -19.70 -15.43
C GLN A 708 -20.49 -18.63 -14.37
N LEU A 709 -21.34 -18.86 -13.39
CA LEU A 709 -21.70 -17.89 -12.37
C LEU A 709 -21.22 -18.35 -11.01
N ALA A 710 -20.74 -17.42 -10.19
CA ALA A 710 -20.44 -17.63 -8.79
C ALA A 710 -21.00 -16.48 -7.95
N PHE A 711 -21.45 -16.81 -6.75
CA PHE A 711 -21.89 -15.87 -5.73
C PHE A 711 -21.12 -16.12 -4.44
N ALA A 712 -20.67 -15.07 -3.79
CA ALA A 712 -20.04 -15.14 -2.47
C ALA A 712 -20.63 -14.08 -1.53
N ALA A 713 -20.76 -14.45 -0.26
CA ALA A 713 -21.15 -13.56 0.82
C ALA A 713 -20.28 -13.89 2.04
N ASP A 714 -19.47 -12.92 2.48
CA ASP A 714 -18.54 -13.09 3.59
C ASP A 714 -18.80 -11.99 4.63
N TYR A 715 -19.07 -12.37 5.86
CA TYR A 715 -19.00 -11.49 7.02
C TYR A 715 -17.58 -11.54 7.59
N VAL A 716 -17.02 -10.37 7.86
CA VAL A 716 -15.69 -10.22 8.44
C VAL A 716 -15.76 -9.32 9.67
N HIS A 717 -15.06 -9.74 10.73
CA HIS A 717 -14.85 -8.98 11.94
C HIS A 717 -13.35 -8.85 12.19
N MET A 718 -12.89 -7.63 12.46
CA MET A 718 -11.49 -7.32 12.70
C MET A 718 -11.38 -6.43 13.93
N GLU A 719 -10.49 -6.78 14.84
CA GLU A 719 -10.22 -6.00 16.04
C GLU A 719 -8.71 -5.75 16.16
N ASN A 720 -8.28 -4.53 15.87
CA ASN A 720 -6.90 -4.10 16.10
C ASN A 720 -6.67 -3.74 17.55
N ARG A 721 -5.54 -4.14 18.06
CA ARG A 721 -5.07 -3.87 19.40
C ARG A 721 -3.63 -3.34 19.38
N ALA A 722 -3.24 -2.69 20.46
CA ALA A 722 -1.91 -2.14 20.63
C ALA A 722 -1.51 -1.18 19.49
N LEU A 723 -2.47 -0.44 18.94
CA LEU A 723 -2.13 0.61 17.98
C LEU A 723 -1.43 1.76 18.69
N PRO A 724 -0.40 2.37 18.06
CA PRO A 724 0.30 3.48 18.68
C PRO A 724 -0.61 4.70 18.79
N LEU A 725 -0.67 5.26 19.98
CA LEU A 725 -1.34 6.49 20.29
C LEU A 725 -0.34 7.45 20.97
N ARG A 726 -0.27 8.67 20.48
CA ARG A 726 0.53 9.72 21.08
C ARG A 726 -0.36 10.54 21.99
N TYR A 727 0.01 10.70 23.25
CA TYR A 727 -0.65 11.63 24.14
C TYR A 727 0.35 12.53 24.88
N ASN A 728 -0.13 13.66 25.33
CA ASN A 728 0.68 14.62 26.04
C ASN A 728 0.72 14.25 27.53
N LEU A 729 1.91 14.05 28.09
CA LEU A 729 2.09 13.75 29.52
C LEU A 729 1.73 14.93 30.41
N ASP A 730 1.92 16.15 29.90
CA ASP A 730 1.58 17.40 30.58
C ASP A 730 1.06 18.41 29.57
N PRO A 731 -0.24 18.32 29.20
CA PRO A 731 -0.81 19.14 28.14
C PRO A 731 -0.77 20.63 28.45
N GLY A 732 -0.64 21.01 29.71
CA GLY A 732 -0.69 22.42 30.14
C GLY A 732 -2.02 23.08 29.71
N ILE A 733 -2.24 24.31 30.11
CA ILE A 733 -3.36 25.09 29.60
C ILE A 733 -2.93 25.81 28.33
N LYS A 734 -3.58 25.54 27.21
CA LYS A 734 -3.36 26.27 25.96
C LYS A 734 -4.05 27.63 26.06
N GLN A 735 -3.28 28.69 25.86
CA GLN A 735 -3.82 30.03 25.83
C GLN A 735 -4.39 30.33 24.43
N THR A 736 -5.30 31.30 24.36
CA THR A 736 -5.88 31.75 23.08
C THR A 736 -4.84 32.27 22.08
N THR A 737 -3.64 32.57 22.54
CA THR A 737 -2.48 32.99 21.73
C THR A 737 -1.68 31.81 21.16
N GLY A 738 -2.13 30.55 21.37
CA GLY A 738 -1.37 29.36 20.97
C GLY A 738 -0.19 29.03 21.87
N ARG A 739 0.06 29.80 22.92
CA ARG A 739 1.14 29.56 23.89
C ARG A 739 0.69 28.59 24.95
N THR A 740 1.59 27.67 25.32
CA THR A 740 1.39 26.72 26.40
C THR A 740 2.03 27.30 27.68
N ALA A 741 1.34 27.15 28.80
CA ALA A 741 1.96 27.46 30.10
C ALA A 741 3.17 26.55 30.32
N PRO A 742 4.25 27.02 30.98
CA PRO A 742 5.42 26.22 31.25
C PRO A 742 5.07 24.93 32.00
N ILE A 743 5.75 23.86 31.66
CA ILE A 743 5.64 22.58 32.36
C ILE A 743 6.29 22.73 33.75
N THR A 744 5.51 22.48 34.77
CA THR A 744 5.97 22.61 36.17
C THR A 744 6.07 21.25 36.87
N ARG A 745 5.66 20.17 36.25
CA ARG A 745 5.72 18.83 36.85
C ARG A 745 7.15 18.39 37.14
N VAL A 746 7.40 18.03 38.40
CA VAL A 746 8.76 17.65 38.91
C VAL A 746 9.24 16.35 38.29
N ASP A 747 8.35 15.41 38.05
CA ASP A 747 8.64 14.11 37.43
C ASP A 747 9.16 14.25 35.98
N LEU A 748 8.54 15.12 35.17
CA LEU A 748 8.97 15.39 33.81
C LEU A 748 10.29 16.16 33.79
N GLN A 749 10.50 17.09 34.72
CA GLN A 749 11.78 17.78 34.86
C GLN A 749 12.89 16.82 35.37
N GLY A 750 12.52 15.77 36.08
CA GLY A 750 13.39 14.64 36.42
C GLY A 750 13.89 13.92 35.16
N ILE A 751 13.01 13.60 34.21
CA ILE A 751 13.37 13.00 32.91
C ILE A 751 14.33 13.93 32.12
N ALA A 752 14.04 15.23 32.06
CA ALA A 752 14.91 16.18 31.38
C ALA A 752 16.34 16.15 31.98
N ARG A 753 16.49 16.12 33.30
CA ARG A 753 17.77 16.04 33.98
C ARG A 753 18.54 14.74 33.70
N GLN A 754 17.82 13.57 33.70
CA GLN A 754 18.42 12.30 33.37
C GLN A 754 18.98 12.25 31.97
N LEU A 755 18.30 12.92 31.04
CA LEU A 755 18.69 13.03 29.65
C LEU A 755 19.72 14.14 29.38
N ASN A 756 20.16 14.85 30.42
CA ASN A 756 21.06 16.02 30.34
C ASN A 756 20.50 17.09 29.38
N LEU A 757 19.21 17.36 29.48
CA LEU A 757 18.47 18.36 28.71
C LEU A 757 18.15 19.58 29.57
N SER A 758 17.88 20.71 28.93
CA SER A 758 17.19 21.83 29.58
C SER A 758 15.79 21.38 30.06
N PRO A 759 15.24 22.03 31.08
CA PRO A 759 13.87 21.77 31.50
C PRO A 759 12.89 21.80 30.32
N PHE A 760 11.92 20.89 30.30
CA PHE A 760 10.88 20.92 29.27
C PHE A 760 10.09 22.21 29.37
N SER A 761 9.91 22.87 28.25
CA SER A 761 9.27 24.18 28.15
C SER A 761 7.91 24.18 27.48
N SER A 762 7.49 23.01 26.97
CA SER A 762 6.25 22.83 26.23
C SER A 762 5.76 21.38 26.36
N ASP A 763 4.93 20.94 25.40
CA ASP A 763 4.36 19.62 25.38
C ASP A 763 5.41 18.50 25.46
N VAL A 764 5.13 17.49 26.24
CA VAL A 764 5.90 16.24 26.30
C VAL A 764 5.00 15.11 25.82
N TRP A 765 5.18 14.72 24.59
CA TRP A 765 4.40 13.68 23.97
C TRP A 765 5.05 12.31 24.18
N ILE A 766 4.25 11.32 24.56
CA ILE A 766 4.69 9.92 24.59
C ILE A 766 3.83 9.11 23.63
N VAL A 767 4.43 8.13 22.99
CA VAL A 767 3.70 7.15 22.18
C VAL A 767 3.52 5.88 22.98
N GLU A 768 2.28 5.51 23.23
CA GLU A 768 1.90 4.28 23.91
C GLU A 768 1.09 3.38 22.97
N TYR A 769 1.16 2.07 23.19
CA TYR A 769 0.49 1.06 22.36
C TYR A 769 -0.85 0.66 22.97
N ILE A 770 -1.75 1.64 23.08
CA ILE A 770 -3.06 1.55 23.77
C ILE A 770 -4.25 1.82 22.85
N GLY A 771 -3.99 2.10 21.57
CA GLY A 771 -5.03 2.31 20.58
C GLY A 771 -5.71 1.02 20.17
N HIS A 772 -6.98 1.13 19.79
CA HIS A 772 -7.74 0.05 19.18
C HIS A 772 -8.71 0.53 18.12
N THR A 773 -9.03 -0.35 17.19
CA THR A 773 -10.13 -0.18 16.23
C THR A 773 -10.83 -1.51 16.03
N THR A 774 -12.12 -1.43 15.72
CA THR A 774 -12.95 -2.56 15.29
C THR A 774 -13.51 -2.28 13.91
N TYR A 775 -13.70 -3.32 13.12
CA TYR A 775 -14.38 -3.26 11.84
C TYR A 775 -15.30 -4.46 11.69
N ASP A 776 -16.53 -4.20 11.31
CA ASP A 776 -17.53 -5.19 10.94
C ASP A 776 -17.94 -4.96 9.49
N GLY A 777 -17.87 -6.00 8.66
CA GLY A 777 -18.16 -5.89 7.24
C GLY A 777 -18.92 -7.08 6.67
N LEU A 778 -19.84 -6.80 5.76
CA LEU A 778 -20.48 -7.80 4.89
C LEU A 778 -20.04 -7.54 3.45
N ASN A 779 -19.30 -8.48 2.89
CA ASN A 779 -18.78 -8.44 1.53
C ASN A 779 -19.61 -9.37 0.65
N LEU A 780 -20.19 -8.82 -0.41
CA LEU A 780 -20.94 -9.58 -1.40
C LEU A 780 -20.24 -9.51 -2.75
N GLN A 781 -20.13 -10.64 -3.42
CA GLN A 781 -19.59 -10.74 -4.77
C GLN A 781 -20.49 -11.60 -5.64
N PHE A 782 -20.71 -11.14 -6.86
CA PHE A 782 -21.31 -11.90 -7.91
C PHE A 782 -20.41 -11.84 -9.14
N GLU A 783 -20.01 -12.99 -9.67
CA GLU A 783 -19.09 -13.07 -10.81
C GLU A 783 -19.65 -13.96 -11.89
N LYS A 784 -19.71 -13.43 -13.12
CA LYS A 784 -19.85 -14.22 -14.33
C LYS A 784 -18.49 -14.35 -15.01
N ARG A 785 -17.98 -15.57 -15.08
CA ARG A 785 -16.78 -15.88 -15.87
C ARG A 785 -16.96 -15.44 -17.32
N TYR A 786 -15.86 -14.98 -17.93
CA TYR A 786 -15.87 -14.66 -19.36
C TYR A 786 -16.17 -15.92 -20.18
N SER A 787 -17.34 -15.97 -20.74
CA SER A 787 -17.85 -17.00 -21.62
C SER A 787 -18.98 -16.42 -22.47
N ASP A 788 -19.28 -17.02 -23.60
CA ASP A 788 -20.31 -16.52 -24.52
C ASP A 788 -20.09 -15.02 -24.87
N ASN A 789 -18.82 -14.64 -25.01
CA ASN A 789 -18.33 -13.30 -25.36
C ASN A 789 -18.57 -12.18 -24.32
N TRP A 790 -18.91 -12.51 -23.06
CA TRP A 790 -18.98 -11.50 -22.01
C TRP A 790 -18.67 -12.07 -20.62
N GLY A 791 -18.18 -11.20 -19.76
CA GLY A 791 -17.94 -11.48 -18.34
C GLY A 791 -18.22 -10.23 -17.51
N ALA A 792 -18.64 -10.41 -16.26
CA ALA A 792 -18.94 -9.32 -15.35
C ALA A 792 -18.66 -9.69 -13.91
N ARG A 793 -18.36 -8.67 -13.10
CA ARG A 793 -18.20 -8.78 -11.64
C ARG A 793 -18.97 -7.64 -10.98
N PHE A 794 -19.72 -7.97 -9.96
CA PHE A 794 -20.32 -7.04 -9.02
C PHE A 794 -19.74 -7.32 -7.64
N SER A 795 -19.22 -6.29 -6.99
CA SER A 795 -18.65 -6.34 -5.66
C SER A 795 -19.30 -5.26 -4.79
N TYR A 796 -19.72 -5.62 -3.60
CA TYR A 796 -20.34 -4.71 -2.65
C TYR A 796 -19.83 -4.97 -1.24
N GLY A 797 -19.44 -3.91 -0.55
CA GLY A 797 -19.05 -3.90 0.84
C GLY A 797 -19.97 -3.01 1.67
N LEU A 798 -20.56 -3.58 2.71
CA LEU A 798 -21.21 -2.84 3.80
C LEU A 798 -20.28 -2.91 5.00
N GLY A 799 -19.76 -1.78 5.47
CA GLY A 799 -18.76 -1.78 6.52
C GLY A 799 -19.00 -0.73 7.60
N HIS A 800 -18.39 -0.94 8.76
CA HIS A 800 -18.34 0.01 9.85
C HIS A 800 -17.05 -0.13 10.64
N GLY A 801 -16.24 0.93 10.62
CA GLY A 801 -15.01 1.03 11.38
C GLY A 801 -15.16 1.99 12.56
N HIS A 802 -14.78 1.58 13.75
CA HIS A 802 -14.91 2.35 14.99
C HIS A 802 -13.70 2.10 15.90
N GLY A 803 -13.37 3.04 16.77
CA GLY A 803 -12.32 2.88 17.78
C GLY A 803 -11.82 4.22 18.32
N ASN A 804 -10.75 4.18 19.10
CA ASN A 804 -10.16 5.39 19.69
C ASN A 804 -9.02 5.99 18.87
N THR A 805 -8.71 5.42 17.69
CA THR A 805 -7.72 5.91 16.73
C THR A 805 -8.24 5.69 15.31
N ASN A 806 -7.62 6.29 14.29
CA ASN A 806 -7.93 6.01 12.89
C ASN A 806 -7.25 4.73 12.36
N GLY A 807 -6.42 4.10 13.17
CA GLY A 807 -5.74 2.85 12.80
C GLY A 807 -4.47 3.05 11.98
N THR A 808 -4.00 4.30 11.82
CA THR A 808 -2.73 4.54 11.12
C THR A 808 -1.56 4.08 12.00
N PRO A 809 -0.66 3.25 11.47
CA PRO A 809 0.50 2.80 12.22
C PRO A 809 1.62 3.84 12.27
N THR A 810 1.52 4.91 11.48
CA THR A 810 2.51 5.99 11.47
C THR A 810 2.21 7.00 12.54
N ALA A 811 3.21 7.30 13.37
CA ALA A 811 3.06 8.14 14.55
C ALA A 811 2.79 9.62 14.25
N THR A 812 2.72 10.06 13.01
CA THR A 812 2.75 11.49 12.70
C THR A 812 1.40 12.15 12.49
N ASN A 813 0.39 11.44 12.02
CA ASN A 813 -0.81 12.09 11.50
C ASN A 813 -2.13 11.80 12.25
N ASP A 814 -2.13 10.87 13.21
CA ASP A 814 -3.37 10.38 13.81
C ASP A 814 -3.54 10.70 15.31
N PHE A 815 -2.89 11.75 15.78
CA PHE A 815 -2.56 11.89 17.18
C PHE A 815 -3.35 12.89 17.97
N GLN A 816 -4.50 13.26 17.50
CA GLN A 816 -5.32 14.15 18.29
C GLN A 816 -6.11 13.32 19.30
N VAL A 817 -5.50 13.06 20.43
CA VAL A 817 -6.22 12.60 21.61
C VAL A 817 -7.09 13.77 22.04
N LEU A 818 -8.40 13.63 21.85
CA LEU A 818 -9.39 14.65 22.18
C LEU A 818 -9.57 14.85 23.70
N GLY A 819 -8.87 14.06 24.51
CA GLY A 819 -8.82 14.18 25.93
C GLY A 819 -7.52 13.59 26.48
N ASP A 820 -6.85 14.29 27.41
CA ASP A 820 -5.47 14.05 27.81
C ASP A 820 -5.23 12.71 28.53
N ARG A 821 -6.22 12.05 29.08
CA ARG A 821 -6.14 10.74 29.74
C ARG A 821 -7.44 9.95 29.68
N ASN A 822 -8.49 10.53 29.13
CA ASN A 822 -9.73 9.83 28.94
C ASN A 822 -9.87 9.36 27.50
N LEU A 823 -9.34 8.17 27.22
CA LEU A 823 -9.39 7.57 25.89
C LEU A 823 -10.81 7.34 25.37
N GLU A 824 -11.82 7.33 26.25
CA GLU A 824 -13.23 7.24 25.84
C GLU A 824 -13.66 8.45 25.02
N LEU A 825 -13.06 9.61 25.23
CA LEU A 825 -13.33 10.80 24.40
C LEU A 825 -12.85 10.66 22.96
N ASN A 826 -11.94 9.72 22.69
CA ASN A 826 -11.47 9.44 21.34
C ASN A 826 -12.33 8.41 20.62
N GLU A 827 -13.27 7.77 21.28
CA GLU A 827 -14.14 6.80 20.64
C GLU A 827 -14.98 7.44 19.53
N GLY A 828 -14.99 6.81 18.38
CA GLY A 828 -15.73 7.30 17.21
C GLY A 828 -15.40 6.50 15.94
N PRO A 829 -16.09 6.78 14.83
CA PRO A 829 -15.78 6.18 13.55
C PRO A 829 -14.31 6.38 13.19
N THR A 830 -13.70 5.45 12.49
CA THR A 830 -12.38 5.69 11.88
C THR A 830 -12.52 6.63 10.67
N ASN A 831 -11.47 7.35 10.32
CA ASN A 831 -11.50 8.19 9.11
C ASN A 831 -11.58 7.38 7.80
N LEU A 832 -11.37 6.06 7.86
CA LEU A 832 -11.54 5.14 6.73
C LEU A 832 -12.95 4.54 6.67
N ASP A 833 -13.81 4.86 7.64
CA ASP A 833 -15.18 4.35 7.65
C ASP A 833 -15.96 4.89 6.44
N ARG A 834 -16.38 3.95 5.59
CA ARG A 834 -17.29 4.15 4.48
C ARG A 834 -18.38 3.10 4.60
N ARG A 835 -19.62 3.53 4.78
CA ARG A 835 -20.74 2.63 5.03
C ARG A 835 -21.00 1.68 3.85
N HIS A 836 -20.95 2.20 2.63
CA HIS A 836 -21.24 1.45 1.42
C HIS A 836 -20.15 1.69 0.39
N THR A 837 -19.64 0.60 -0.18
CA THR A 837 -18.76 0.61 -1.35
C THR A 837 -19.30 -0.38 -2.38
N ALA A 838 -19.39 0.02 -3.64
CA ALA A 838 -19.83 -0.85 -4.70
C ALA A 838 -18.97 -0.68 -5.94
N THR A 839 -18.61 -1.78 -6.58
CA THR A 839 -17.91 -1.81 -7.86
C THR A 839 -18.62 -2.75 -8.81
N ILE A 840 -18.93 -2.27 -10.00
CA ILE A 840 -19.45 -3.07 -11.10
C ILE A 840 -18.43 -3.01 -12.21
N SER A 841 -18.00 -4.16 -12.71
CA SER A 841 -17.11 -4.24 -13.86
C SER A 841 -17.59 -5.28 -14.86
N GLY A 842 -17.30 -5.06 -16.12
CA GLY A 842 -17.65 -6.00 -17.15
C GLY A 842 -16.89 -5.76 -18.45
N ARG A 843 -16.78 -6.81 -19.25
CA ARG A 843 -16.18 -6.80 -20.58
C ARG A 843 -16.95 -7.69 -21.53
N PHE A 844 -16.97 -7.31 -22.80
CA PHE A 844 -17.67 -8.08 -23.84
C PHE A 844 -16.98 -7.96 -25.19
N GLU A 845 -17.28 -8.93 -26.09
CA GLU A 845 -17.01 -8.86 -27.52
C GLU A 845 -18.34 -9.13 -28.27
N LEU A 846 -18.71 -8.25 -29.18
CA LEU A 846 -20.02 -8.36 -29.86
C LEU A 846 -20.00 -9.48 -30.90
N PRO A 847 -20.85 -10.51 -30.78
CA PRO A 847 -20.86 -11.66 -31.71
C PRO A 847 -21.23 -11.27 -33.15
N TRP A 848 -22.16 -10.30 -33.30
CA TRP A 848 -22.62 -9.84 -34.62
C TRP A 848 -21.72 -8.78 -35.27
N LEU A 849 -20.74 -8.27 -34.54
CA LEU A 849 -19.71 -7.37 -35.07
C LEU A 849 -18.34 -7.85 -34.55
N PRO A 850 -17.80 -8.94 -35.18
CA PRO A 850 -16.59 -9.57 -34.68
C PRO A 850 -15.43 -8.59 -34.57
N GLY A 851 -14.77 -8.59 -33.44
CA GLY A 851 -13.67 -7.68 -33.13
C GLY A 851 -14.08 -6.42 -32.35
N LEU A 852 -15.38 -6.05 -32.31
CA LEU A 852 -15.81 -4.95 -31.43
C LEU A 852 -15.82 -5.44 -29.98
N THR A 853 -14.98 -4.81 -29.16
CA THR A 853 -14.81 -5.13 -27.72
C THR A 853 -15.26 -3.95 -26.87
N GLY A 854 -15.72 -4.23 -25.66
CA GLY A 854 -16.05 -3.19 -24.68
C GLY A 854 -15.70 -3.62 -23.27
N GLY A 855 -15.45 -2.62 -22.44
CA GLY A 855 -15.21 -2.77 -21.01
C GLY A 855 -15.77 -1.58 -20.24
N ALA A 856 -16.21 -1.82 -19.01
CA ALA A 856 -16.68 -0.76 -18.13
C ALA A 856 -16.34 -1.07 -16.68
N VAL A 857 -16.11 -0.03 -15.90
CA VAL A 857 -15.97 -0.09 -14.44
C VAL A 857 -16.73 1.10 -13.85
N ALA A 858 -17.68 0.81 -12.95
CA ALA A 858 -18.40 1.79 -12.18
C ALA A 858 -18.07 1.60 -10.69
N ARG A 859 -17.66 2.68 -10.02
CA ARG A 859 -17.35 2.70 -8.58
C ARG A 859 -18.24 3.70 -7.88
N MET A 860 -18.87 3.28 -6.80
CA MET A 860 -19.76 4.09 -5.96
C MET A 860 -19.36 3.92 -4.51
N MET A 861 -19.21 5.02 -3.79
CA MET A 861 -18.83 5.01 -2.37
C MET A 861 -19.59 6.09 -1.62
N THR A 862 -20.00 5.78 -0.39
CA THR A 862 -20.49 6.81 0.54
C THR A 862 -19.35 7.67 1.05
N GLY A 863 -19.70 8.85 1.61
CA GLY A 863 -18.72 9.78 2.17
C GLY A 863 -17.87 9.16 3.26
N GLN A 864 -16.71 9.71 3.45
CA GLN A 864 -15.73 9.35 4.46
C GLN A 864 -16.01 10.11 5.77
N ALA A 865 -15.78 9.48 6.91
CA ALA A 865 -15.94 10.12 8.21
C ALA A 865 -14.88 11.20 8.46
N PHE A 866 -15.26 12.30 9.16
CA PHE A 866 -14.36 13.36 9.58
C PHE A 866 -14.87 14.07 10.83
N THR A 867 -13.98 14.79 11.53
CA THR A 867 -14.29 15.50 12.76
C THR A 867 -14.70 16.95 12.47
N ILE A 868 -15.82 17.39 13.03
CA ILE A 868 -16.15 18.81 13.13
C ILE A 868 -15.69 19.30 14.49
N HIS A 869 -14.83 20.31 14.51
CA HIS A 869 -14.15 20.75 15.70
C HIS A 869 -13.90 22.26 15.72
N ASN A 870 -13.43 22.74 16.86
CA ASN A 870 -12.94 24.10 17.03
C ASN A 870 -11.45 24.03 17.32
N SER A 871 -10.61 24.56 16.44
CA SER A 871 -9.16 24.57 16.62
C SER A 871 -8.66 25.81 17.35
N ASN A 872 -7.42 25.74 17.89
CA ASN A 872 -6.72 26.85 18.58
C ASN A 872 -7.41 27.41 19.83
N ILE A 873 -8.44 26.75 20.33
CA ILE A 873 -9.07 27.06 21.61
C ILE A 873 -9.21 25.74 22.37
N ASP A 874 -8.63 25.69 23.55
CA ASP A 874 -8.82 24.62 24.52
C ASP A 874 -10.03 24.98 25.38
N ALA A 875 -11.23 24.76 24.86
CA ALA A 875 -12.46 25.17 25.49
C ALA A 875 -12.78 24.35 26.76
N ASN A 876 -12.42 23.06 26.76
CA ASN A 876 -12.63 22.15 27.88
C ASN A 876 -11.43 22.11 28.84
N ARG A 877 -10.34 22.82 28.52
CA ARG A 877 -9.08 22.93 29.31
C ARG A 877 -8.39 21.61 29.55
N ASN A 878 -8.42 20.71 28.53
CA ASN A 878 -7.72 19.43 28.58
C ASN A 878 -6.31 19.46 27.95
N GLY A 879 -5.87 20.64 27.47
CA GLY A 879 -4.56 20.84 26.83
C GLY A 879 -4.50 20.47 25.36
N VAL A 880 -5.57 20.01 24.78
CA VAL A 880 -5.69 19.68 23.35
C VAL A 880 -6.46 20.81 22.64
N LEU A 881 -5.97 21.23 21.48
CA LEU A 881 -6.58 22.34 20.71
C LEU A 881 -7.61 21.87 19.66
N VAL A 882 -8.09 20.65 19.78
CA VAL A 882 -9.10 20.09 18.87
C VAL A 882 -10.27 19.60 19.70
N ASP A 883 -11.20 20.49 19.96
CA ASP A 883 -12.44 20.19 20.65
C ASP A 883 -13.54 19.87 19.66
N PRO A 884 -14.04 18.62 19.59
CA PRO A 884 -15.15 18.25 18.74
C PRO A 884 -16.41 19.07 19.11
N LEU A 885 -17.12 19.51 18.08
CA LEU A 885 -18.41 20.17 18.29
C LEU A 885 -19.49 19.16 18.68
N PRO A 886 -20.52 19.61 19.46
CA PRO A 886 -21.66 18.76 19.83
C PRO A 886 -22.38 18.17 18.62
N ALA A 887 -23.23 17.17 18.87
CA ALA A 887 -24.13 16.66 17.86
C ALA A 887 -25.09 17.77 17.37
N GLY A 888 -25.31 17.81 16.05
CA GLY A 888 -26.16 18.83 15.43
C GLY A 888 -25.91 18.92 13.92
N SER A 889 -26.68 19.73 13.25
CA SER A 889 -26.50 20.04 11.83
C SER A 889 -25.63 21.29 11.68
N TYR A 890 -24.57 21.19 10.88
CA TYR A 890 -23.62 22.29 10.64
C TYR A 890 -23.56 22.60 9.15
N SER A 891 -23.51 23.88 8.82
CA SER A 891 -23.43 24.35 7.44
C SER A 891 -22.25 25.28 7.26
N GLY A 892 -21.52 25.11 6.15
CA GLY A 892 -20.55 26.09 5.68
C GLY A 892 -21.24 27.37 5.18
N VAL A 893 -20.43 28.41 4.94
CA VAL A 893 -20.89 29.68 4.37
C VAL A 893 -20.04 30.00 3.13
N GLY A 894 -20.70 30.20 2.01
CA GLY A 894 -20.05 30.57 0.76
C GLY A 894 -20.38 29.62 -0.38
N GLN A 895 -19.70 29.83 -1.49
CA GLN A 895 -19.80 28.96 -2.65
C GLN A 895 -19.21 27.59 -2.33
N ASN A 896 -19.88 26.51 -2.72
CA ASN A 896 -19.54 25.11 -2.42
C ASN A 896 -19.65 24.74 -0.92
N ALA A 897 -20.41 25.49 -0.16
CA ALA A 897 -20.73 25.12 1.21
C ALA A 897 -21.61 23.86 1.22
N ILE A 898 -21.30 22.94 2.11
CA ILE A 898 -22.16 21.79 2.37
C ILE A 898 -22.74 21.86 3.78
N THR A 899 -23.84 21.14 3.97
CA THR A 899 -24.44 20.90 5.29
C THR A 899 -24.23 19.44 5.65
N VAL A 900 -23.81 19.18 6.86
CA VAL A 900 -23.59 17.83 7.37
C VAL A 900 -24.24 17.65 8.74
N ASP A 901 -24.74 16.45 8.99
CA ASP A 901 -25.21 16.05 10.31
C ASP A 901 -24.03 15.45 11.08
N ASN A 902 -23.65 16.10 12.17
CA ASN A 902 -22.60 15.67 13.07
C ASN A 902 -23.21 14.90 14.25
N LYS A 903 -22.75 13.70 14.50
CA LYS A 903 -23.16 12.89 15.67
C LYS A 903 -22.42 13.29 16.95
N GLY A 904 -21.46 14.22 16.82
CA GLY A 904 -20.55 14.62 17.89
C GLY A 904 -19.34 13.69 18.01
N GLY A 905 -18.34 14.13 18.77
CA GLY A 905 -17.13 13.37 18.99
C GLY A 905 -16.20 13.30 17.76
N ARG A 906 -15.24 12.40 17.82
CA ARG A 906 -14.29 12.14 16.75
C ARG A 906 -14.98 11.54 15.53
N ASN A 907 -14.73 12.11 14.35
CA ASN A 907 -15.25 11.65 13.06
C ASN A 907 -16.80 11.49 13.03
N GLY A 908 -17.51 12.32 13.78
CA GLY A 908 -18.96 12.26 13.89
C GLY A 908 -19.75 12.70 12.65
N ALA A 909 -19.10 13.28 11.64
CA ALA A 909 -19.71 13.74 10.40
C ALA A 909 -19.17 12.93 9.21
N TYR A 910 -19.96 12.90 8.11
CA TYR A 910 -19.58 12.25 6.86
C TYR A 910 -19.57 13.25 5.72
N GLY A 911 -18.54 13.21 4.90
CA GLY A 911 -18.39 14.06 3.75
C GLY A 911 -19.17 13.60 2.51
N PRO A 912 -18.89 14.18 1.35
CA PRO A 912 -19.53 13.79 0.09
C PRO A 912 -19.21 12.35 -0.30
N GLY A 913 -20.18 11.68 -0.95
CA GLY A 913 -19.95 10.41 -1.63
C GLY A 913 -19.25 10.60 -2.97
N SER A 914 -18.93 9.49 -3.63
CA SER A 914 -18.31 9.51 -4.96
C SER A 914 -18.95 8.53 -5.92
N LEU A 915 -19.00 8.91 -7.19
CA LEU A 915 -19.42 8.08 -8.32
C LEU A 915 -18.44 8.28 -9.47
N GLN A 916 -17.85 7.19 -9.96
CA GLN A 916 -16.99 7.22 -11.12
C GLN A 916 -17.37 6.10 -12.08
N ILE A 917 -17.55 6.42 -13.34
CA ILE A 917 -17.85 5.47 -14.41
C ILE A 917 -16.79 5.62 -15.49
N ASP A 918 -16.05 4.55 -15.72
CA ASP A 918 -15.02 4.44 -16.74
C ASP A 918 -15.44 3.45 -17.80
N ILE A 919 -15.25 3.76 -19.06
CA ILE A 919 -15.62 2.89 -20.18
C ILE A 919 -14.45 2.75 -21.16
N ARG A 920 -14.43 1.61 -21.84
CA ARG A 920 -13.53 1.32 -22.96
C ARG A 920 -14.34 0.74 -24.12
N ALA A 921 -14.09 1.24 -25.32
CA ALA A 921 -14.58 0.69 -26.55
C ALA A 921 -13.39 0.41 -27.47
N GLY A 922 -13.31 -0.77 -28.06
CA GLY A 922 -12.17 -1.19 -28.86
C GLY A 922 -12.57 -2.02 -30.06
N TYR A 923 -11.70 -2.04 -31.06
CA TYR A 923 -11.82 -2.88 -32.23
C TYR A 923 -10.56 -3.74 -32.40
N ARG A 924 -10.72 -5.05 -32.32
CA ARG A 924 -9.67 -6.07 -32.45
C ARG A 924 -9.65 -6.66 -33.85
N VAL A 925 -8.56 -6.42 -34.56
CA VAL A 925 -8.25 -7.04 -35.84
C VAL A 925 -7.31 -8.23 -35.64
N ARG A 926 -7.57 -9.34 -36.28
CA ARG A 926 -6.72 -10.54 -36.29
C ARG A 926 -6.16 -10.76 -37.70
N PRO A 927 -5.07 -10.05 -38.13
CA PRO A 927 -4.57 -10.11 -39.48
C PRO A 927 -4.04 -11.50 -39.88
N HIS A 928 -3.48 -12.23 -38.90
CA HIS A 928 -3.00 -13.61 -39.04
C HIS A 928 -3.20 -14.36 -37.74
N GLU A 929 -3.15 -15.70 -37.80
CA GLU A 929 -3.16 -16.53 -36.60
C GLU A 929 -2.02 -16.15 -35.64
N GLY A 930 -2.36 -15.91 -34.37
CA GLY A 930 -1.43 -15.48 -33.33
C GLY A 930 -1.07 -13.98 -33.33
N ARG A 931 -1.61 -13.18 -34.28
CA ARG A 931 -1.37 -11.71 -34.30
C ARG A 931 -2.65 -10.93 -34.07
N THR A 932 -2.58 -9.93 -33.20
CA THR A 932 -3.71 -9.04 -32.91
C THR A 932 -3.30 -7.58 -33.01
N VAL A 933 -4.21 -6.77 -33.48
CA VAL A 933 -4.14 -5.31 -33.44
C VAL A 933 -5.41 -4.83 -32.74
N ASP A 934 -5.28 -4.30 -31.54
CA ASP A 934 -6.37 -3.72 -30.79
C ASP A 934 -6.25 -2.18 -30.87
N LEU A 935 -7.25 -1.53 -31.39
CA LEU A 935 -7.42 -0.09 -31.35
C LEU A 935 -8.55 0.23 -30.41
N PHE A 936 -8.36 1.13 -29.47
CA PHE A 936 -9.39 1.41 -28.47
C PHE A 936 -9.42 2.87 -28.02
N PHE A 937 -10.58 3.25 -27.55
CA PHE A 937 -10.90 4.52 -26.95
C PHE A 937 -11.36 4.28 -25.51
N GLU A 938 -10.85 5.04 -24.59
CA GLU A 938 -11.23 5.00 -23.17
C GLU A 938 -11.75 6.35 -22.71
N ALA A 939 -12.78 6.33 -21.88
CA ALA A 939 -13.30 7.51 -21.21
C ALA A 939 -13.33 7.25 -19.70
N PHE A 940 -12.63 8.06 -18.95
CA PHE A 940 -12.58 8.03 -17.50
C PHE A 940 -13.48 9.12 -16.95
N ASN A 941 -14.23 8.80 -15.88
CA ASN A 941 -15.27 9.66 -15.30
C ASN A 941 -16.20 10.23 -16.40
N ILE A 942 -16.81 9.35 -17.17
CA ILE A 942 -17.61 9.75 -18.35
C ILE A 942 -18.76 10.70 -17.99
N THR A 943 -19.29 10.59 -16.78
CA THR A 943 -20.34 11.46 -16.24
C THR A 943 -19.85 12.86 -15.93
N ASN A 944 -18.53 13.07 -15.83
CA ASN A 944 -17.89 14.30 -15.35
C ASN A 944 -18.36 14.71 -13.95
N GLU A 945 -18.71 13.74 -13.09
CA GLU A 945 -19.11 13.98 -11.71
C GLU A 945 -17.91 14.49 -10.90
N PRO A 946 -18.02 15.64 -10.23
CA PRO A 946 -16.95 16.13 -9.38
C PRO A 946 -16.95 15.35 -8.06
N ASN A 947 -16.06 14.39 -7.93
CA ASN A 947 -15.85 13.62 -6.71
C ASN A 947 -15.04 14.44 -5.71
N PHE A 948 -15.72 15.03 -4.71
CA PHE A 948 -15.11 15.94 -3.76
C PHE A 948 -14.40 15.21 -2.61
N ALA A 949 -13.29 15.79 -2.13
CA ALA A 949 -12.70 15.43 -0.85
C ALA A 949 -13.54 15.91 0.33
N ASN A 950 -13.27 15.38 1.53
CA ASN A 950 -13.86 15.90 2.74
C ASN A 950 -13.50 17.38 2.92
N PRO A 951 -14.45 18.26 3.30
CA PRO A 951 -14.14 19.62 3.66
C PRO A 951 -13.38 19.70 4.97
N THR A 952 -12.80 20.87 5.28
CA THR A 952 -12.29 21.10 6.63
C THR A 952 -13.42 21.19 7.65
N GLY A 953 -13.30 20.42 8.73
CA GLY A 953 -14.24 20.43 9.86
C GLY A 953 -13.92 21.48 10.92
N ASP A 954 -12.89 22.32 10.74
CA ASP A 954 -12.54 23.37 11.69
C ASP A 954 -13.46 24.59 11.55
N LEU A 955 -14.31 24.82 12.56
CA LEU A 955 -15.26 25.92 12.59
C LEU A 955 -14.59 27.31 12.46
N ARG A 956 -13.35 27.43 12.84
CA ARG A 956 -12.58 28.69 12.75
C ARG A 956 -11.94 28.92 11.39
N SER A 957 -11.90 27.92 10.55
CA SER A 957 -11.38 28.05 9.20
C SER A 957 -12.35 28.88 8.34
N ALA A 958 -11.80 29.78 7.56
CA ALA A 958 -12.58 30.46 6.51
C ALA A 958 -13.19 29.47 5.51
N ASN A 959 -12.63 28.29 5.42
CA ASN A 959 -13.07 27.19 4.54
C ASN A 959 -13.95 26.16 5.28
N PHE A 960 -14.50 26.49 6.44
CA PHE A 960 -15.35 25.57 7.21
C PHE A 960 -16.48 25.01 6.35
N LEU A 961 -16.52 23.67 6.22
CA LEU A 961 -17.49 22.94 5.41
C LEU A 961 -17.60 23.41 3.95
N LEU A 962 -16.54 23.99 3.41
CA LEU A 962 -16.44 24.27 1.98
C LEU A 962 -15.70 23.12 1.29
N VAL A 963 -16.31 22.54 0.26
CA VAL A 963 -15.58 21.63 -0.63
C VAL A 963 -14.76 22.47 -1.60
N ASN A 964 -13.45 22.33 -1.55
CA ASN A 964 -12.48 23.12 -2.30
C ASN A 964 -11.43 22.30 -3.04
N THR A 965 -11.49 20.97 -2.90
CA THR A 965 -10.61 20.02 -3.59
C THR A 965 -11.38 18.78 -4.01
N LEU A 966 -10.92 18.16 -5.09
CA LEU A 966 -11.39 16.83 -5.50
C LEU A 966 -10.74 15.74 -4.63
N ALA A 967 -11.44 14.64 -4.42
CA ALA A 967 -10.90 13.45 -3.76
C ALA A 967 -9.73 12.86 -4.57
N GLY A 968 -8.87 12.08 -3.94
CA GLY A 968 -7.88 11.31 -4.64
C GLY A 968 -8.52 10.45 -5.73
N GLY A 969 -8.05 10.57 -6.98
CA GLY A 969 -8.67 9.95 -8.15
C GLY A 969 -9.95 10.62 -8.67
N GLY A 970 -10.42 11.70 -8.06
CA GLY A 970 -11.59 12.47 -8.48
C GLY A 970 -11.30 13.44 -9.63
N PHE A 971 -10.57 13.01 -10.63
CA PHE A 971 -10.23 13.83 -11.79
C PHE A 971 -11.46 14.11 -12.70
N PRO A 972 -11.45 15.22 -13.46
CA PRO A 972 -12.49 15.53 -14.44
C PRO A 972 -12.51 14.47 -15.56
N ARG A 973 -13.59 14.45 -16.37
CA ARG A 973 -13.69 13.53 -17.50
C ARG A 973 -12.48 13.62 -18.42
N GLN A 974 -11.89 12.46 -18.69
CA GLN A 974 -10.72 12.32 -19.56
C GLN A 974 -10.98 11.28 -20.64
N PHE A 975 -10.51 11.57 -21.85
CA PHE A 975 -10.50 10.62 -22.95
C PHE A 975 -9.08 10.19 -23.27
N GLN A 976 -8.92 8.95 -23.68
CA GLN A 976 -7.65 8.37 -24.08
C GLN A 976 -7.83 7.50 -25.31
N ILE A 977 -6.91 7.59 -26.22
CA ILE A 977 -6.81 6.65 -27.35
C ILE A 977 -5.64 5.72 -27.12
N GLY A 978 -5.78 4.47 -27.57
CA GLY A 978 -4.71 3.50 -27.42
C GLY A 978 -4.68 2.48 -28.54
N ALA A 979 -3.51 1.91 -28.71
CA ALA A 979 -3.27 0.79 -29.60
C ALA A 979 -2.42 -0.27 -28.91
N ARG A 980 -2.71 -1.53 -29.20
CA ARG A 980 -1.95 -2.70 -28.76
C ARG A 980 -1.72 -3.64 -29.94
N LEU A 981 -0.49 -3.98 -30.18
CA LEU A 981 -0.07 -5.02 -31.12
C LEU A 981 0.33 -6.25 -30.31
N GLY A 982 -0.23 -7.41 -30.61
CA GLY A 982 0.15 -8.71 -30.02
C GLY A 982 0.63 -9.67 -31.09
N PHE A 983 1.65 -10.49 -30.78
CA PHE A 983 2.18 -11.52 -31.68
C PHE A 983 2.63 -12.76 -30.91
#